data_f6052c1782d47d34f4bf7d314fe8d5f7
#
_entry.id   f6052c1782d47d34f4bf7d314fe8d5f7
#
_cell.length_a   1.000
_cell.length_b   1.000
_cell.length_c   1.000
_cell.angle_alpha   90.00
_cell.angle_beta   90.00
_cell.angle_gamma   90.00
#
_symmetry.space_group_name_H-M   'P 1'
#
loop_
_entity.id
_entity.type
_entity.pdbx_description
1 polymer ?
#
loop_
_entity_poly.entity_id
_entity_poly.type
_entity_poly.pdbx_seq_one_letter_code
_entity_poly.pdbx_strand_id
1 'polypeptide(L)'
;MGGGRRWGLLFQGVPLFLLPPSPPRLAIQGPLCRAQLGGSREIGTLEDYYHFHHSRTIKRSTFSSRGPHSFLRMDPKVTWLQQQEVKRRVKRHARSDHHFVSFSDPLWPEMWYMHCEDNDSDCRSEMNVLAAWRRGYTGRDVVVTILDDGIEKQHPDLIQNYDPRASYDVNGGDEDPSPRYDNSNENKHGTRCAGEVAAAANNSNCVVGIAYNARIGGIRMLDGDVTDIVEARAIGVRPEYIHIYSASWGPDDDGRTVDGPGPLAKQAFEQGIKKGRKGRGSIFVWASGNGGREGDHCSCDGYTNSIYTVSVSSTTENGNKPWYLEECASTLATTYSSGAFYERQIVTTDLRKRCTDGHTGTSVSAPMVAGIIALALEANPLLTWRDVQHLLVKTSRPVHLLAPDWKTNGAGRKVSHLYGFGLVDAEALVVEAKKWQTVPTQHVCVGTSNKRPWFIPTNKTVRTTTVTSACADHRDHHVVYLEHVVVRITIVHPRRGDLQISLTSPSGTKSQLLARRQHDSSIDGFKHWEFMTVHCWGERAAGEWTLEIQDKPYHVRNPEMLGKLKEWSLILYGTAEHPFSNVSTPQSPSRMLEVPSSDLESSKTTFFQTQMEVPEEEEEYTGPCHTECGDQGCDGPNPDQCLNCFHYSLGSIKTGRKCVNTCPPGYFGDSMQRKCRRCHRGCESCLGRSSNMCMACKRGFYHHQETNTCVTLCPAGFYSDDGQKRCLKCHQNCKKCNGEMDRCTVCKDGFSLVDSNCVTGCRPGMNLIKEPIRCEGCHSNCRTCAGPSREECMQCARNFHAYEWRCVPECGEGFYAEEVYGLLYRVCRRCEDNCAACEFSGRRCLRCKEGFSLLNGSCVASDRCHNADDTFCEMVKSNKLCERKPFIQFCCRTCLLAG
;
A
#
# COMPACT_ATOMS: atom_id res chain seq x y z
N MET A 1 10.40 48.48 52.21
CA MET A 1 10.54 47.59 53.37
C MET A 1 9.65 46.37 53.01
N GLY A 2 10.07 45.27 52.58
CA GLY A 2 11.05 44.36 53.11
C GLY A 2 10.27 43.11 53.46
N GLY A 3 10.57 41.97 52.85
CA GLY A 3 10.09 40.72 53.36
C GLY A 3 9.75 39.64 52.30
N GLY A 4 10.77 39.03 51.66
CA GLY A 4 10.58 37.85 50.89
C GLY A 4 10.28 36.62 51.75
N ARG A 5 9.41 35.77 51.32
CA ARG A 5 9.36 34.38 51.78
C ARG A 5 9.36 33.43 50.55
N ARG A 6 10.45 32.68 50.46
CA ARG A 6 10.55 31.47 49.63
C ARG A 6 9.61 30.40 50.17
N TRP A 7 8.77 29.84 49.33
CA TRP A 7 8.13 28.52 49.54
C TRP A 7 8.74 27.52 48.60
N GLY A 8 9.47 26.56 49.19
CA GLY A 8 9.90 25.39 48.49
C GLY A 8 8.75 24.43 48.34
N LEU A 9 8.45 24.03 47.10
CA LEU A 9 7.55 22.93 46.78
C LEU A 9 8.37 21.65 46.64
N LEU A 10 8.19 20.76 47.62
CA LEU A 10 8.57 19.36 47.54
C LEU A 10 7.74 18.70 46.43
N PHE A 11 8.37 18.28 45.33
CA PHE A 11 7.82 17.32 44.42
C PHE A 11 7.97 15.94 45.02
N GLN A 12 6.89 15.34 45.51
CA GLN A 12 6.76 13.92 45.72
C GLN A 12 6.62 13.26 44.33
N GLY A 13 7.64 12.48 43.94
CA GLY A 13 7.61 11.73 42.72
C GLY A 13 6.59 10.58 42.82
N VAL A 14 5.64 10.61 41.90
CA VAL A 14 4.82 9.46 41.57
C VAL A 14 5.65 8.61 40.60
N PRO A 15 5.86 7.32 40.86
CA PRO A 15 6.59 6.49 39.90
C PRO A 15 5.70 6.29 38.66
N LEU A 16 6.10 6.89 37.54
CA LEU A 16 5.62 6.48 36.23
C LEU A 16 5.99 5.01 36.04
N PHE A 17 5.01 4.15 36.09
CA PHE A 17 5.14 2.80 35.53
C PHE A 17 5.27 2.94 34.00
N LEU A 18 6.51 3.04 33.55
CA LEU A 18 6.84 2.82 32.15
C LEU A 18 6.53 1.36 31.84
N LEU A 19 5.43 1.11 31.17
CA LEU A 19 5.19 -0.14 30.48
C LEU A 19 6.38 -0.40 29.55
N PRO A 20 6.98 -1.60 29.56
CA PRO A 20 8.12 -1.90 28.70
C PRO A 20 7.68 -1.74 27.23
N PRO A 21 8.52 -1.11 26.39
CA PRO A 21 8.22 -0.94 24.98
C PRO A 21 8.04 -2.30 24.33
N SER A 22 6.95 -2.49 23.62
CA SER A 22 6.70 -3.69 22.83
C SER A 22 7.86 -3.87 21.82
N PRO A 23 8.39 -5.10 21.65
CA PRO A 23 9.51 -5.35 20.78
C PRO A 23 9.14 -5.19 19.28
N PRO A 24 10.09 -4.86 18.39
CA PRO A 24 9.82 -4.65 16.97
C PRO A 24 9.37 -5.93 16.28
N ARG A 25 8.49 -5.76 15.31
CA ARG A 25 7.77 -6.78 14.57
C ARG A 25 8.40 -7.01 13.19
N LEU A 26 8.49 -8.24 12.74
CA LEU A 26 8.97 -8.65 11.42
C LEU A 26 7.87 -9.34 10.62
N ALA A 27 7.76 -9.04 9.32
CA ALA A 27 6.90 -9.76 8.40
C ALA A 27 7.73 -10.63 7.45
N ILE A 28 7.31 -11.85 7.19
CA ILE A 28 8.02 -12.85 6.38
C ILE A 28 7.03 -13.59 5.49
N GLN A 29 7.45 -13.87 4.24
CA GLN A 29 6.70 -14.70 3.30
C GLN A 29 7.38 -16.06 3.07
N GLY A 30 6.59 -17.16 3.07
CA GLY A 30 7.04 -18.50 2.73
C GLY A 30 6.25 -19.62 3.43
N PRO A 31 6.09 -20.78 2.80
CA PRO A 31 5.15 -21.84 3.24
C PRO A 31 5.56 -22.64 4.48
N LEU A 32 6.71 -22.40 5.11
CA LEU A 32 7.26 -23.27 6.16
C LEU A 32 7.61 -22.61 7.49
N CYS A 33 7.26 -21.36 7.73
CA CYS A 33 7.52 -20.68 8.99
C CYS A 33 6.62 -21.11 10.17
N ARG A 34 5.67 -22.03 9.96
CA ARG A 34 4.71 -22.46 10.99
C ARG A 34 5.31 -23.25 12.16
N ALA A 35 6.52 -23.80 12.04
CA ALA A 35 7.01 -24.83 12.95
C ALA A 35 8.11 -24.43 13.94
N GLN A 36 8.75 -23.27 13.83
CA GLN A 36 9.99 -23.04 14.58
C GLN A 36 10.14 -21.73 15.38
N LEU A 37 9.19 -20.81 15.30
CA LEU A 37 9.29 -19.55 16.04
C LEU A 37 8.01 -19.29 16.82
N GLY A 38 8.08 -19.31 18.14
CA GLY A 38 6.95 -19.01 19.01
C GLY A 38 6.39 -17.62 18.71
N GLY A 39 5.07 -17.54 18.37
CA GLY A 39 4.37 -16.27 18.16
C GLY A 39 4.17 -15.82 16.71
N SER A 40 4.27 -16.70 15.69
CA SER A 40 3.87 -16.34 14.33
C SER A 40 2.35 -16.25 14.22
N ARG A 41 1.83 -15.07 13.85
CA ARG A 41 0.43 -14.89 13.48
C ARG A 41 0.38 -14.59 11.98
N GLU A 42 -0.59 -15.18 11.29
CA GLU A 42 -0.90 -14.81 9.91
C GLU A 42 -1.31 -13.33 9.85
N ILE A 43 -1.00 -12.66 8.74
CA ILE A 43 -1.30 -11.24 8.56
C ILE A 43 -2.65 -11.11 7.84
N GLY A 44 -3.74 -11.08 8.61
CA GLY A 44 -5.08 -11.00 8.05
C GLY A 44 -5.34 -12.17 7.09
N THR A 45 -5.76 -11.87 5.88
CA THR A 45 -6.03 -12.84 4.80
C THR A 45 -4.85 -13.04 3.83
N LEU A 46 -3.68 -12.52 4.17
CA LEU A 46 -2.49 -12.71 3.33
C LEU A 46 -1.93 -14.11 3.55
N GLU A 47 -2.14 -14.99 2.56
CA GLU A 47 -1.60 -16.34 2.57
C GLU A 47 -0.07 -16.31 2.52
N ASP A 48 0.58 -17.19 3.30
CA ASP A 48 2.04 -17.31 3.39
C ASP A 48 2.80 -16.11 3.94
N TYR A 49 2.12 -15.12 4.51
CA TYR A 49 2.74 -13.99 5.21
C TYR A 49 2.61 -14.13 6.72
N TYR A 50 3.75 -14.04 7.42
CA TYR A 50 3.84 -14.27 8.85
C TYR A 50 4.48 -13.09 9.55
N HIS A 51 3.93 -12.72 10.70
CA HIS A 51 4.45 -11.68 11.56
C HIS A 51 5.26 -12.29 12.72
N PHE A 52 6.51 -11.87 12.83
CA PHE A 52 7.43 -12.31 13.86
C PHE A 52 7.83 -11.16 14.77
N HIS A 53 7.99 -11.49 16.04
CA HIS A 53 8.34 -10.53 17.07
C HIS A 53 9.74 -10.83 17.62
N HIS A 54 10.62 -9.83 17.68
CA HIS A 54 11.97 -9.99 18.20
C HIS A 54 12.19 -9.16 19.46
N SER A 55 12.36 -9.82 20.62
CA SER A 55 12.42 -9.21 21.96
C SER A 55 13.64 -8.32 22.23
N ARG A 56 14.68 -8.39 21.40
CA ARG A 56 15.97 -7.70 21.62
C ARG A 56 16.24 -6.54 20.67
N THR A 57 15.31 -6.17 19.81
CA THR A 57 15.50 -5.04 18.86
C THR A 57 14.94 -3.76 19.45
N ILE A 58 15.73 -2.70 19.46
CA ILE A 58 15.36 -1.38 20.03
C ILE A 58 14.34 -0.69 19.14
N LYS A 59 13.29 -0.14 19.73
CA LYS A 59 12.07 0.40 19.09
C LYS A 59 12.30 1.63 18.17
N ARG A 60 13.48 2.21 18.06
CA ARG A 60 13.76 3.46 17.32
C ARG A 60 15.06 3.47 16.53
N SER A 61 15.47 2.37 15.92
CA SER A 61 16.64 2.37 15.05
C SER A 61 16.23 2.68 13.61
N THR A 62 16.61 3.86 13.12
CA THR A 62 16.57 4.24 11.69
C THR A 62 17.63 3.52 10.85
N PHE A 63 18.51 2.76 11.49
CA PHE A 63 19.51 1.95 10.80
C PHE A 63 18.99 0.54 10.58
N SER A 64 18.93 0.11 9.33
CA SER A 64 18.77 -1.29 8.96
C SER A 64 19.79 -2.12 9.74
N SER A 65 19.36 -2.85 10.77
CA SER A 65 20.25 -3.68 11.57
C SER A 65 20.78 -4.83 10.71
N ARG A 66 22.07 -4.83 10.45
CA ARG A 66 22.77 -5.90 9.74
C ARG A 66 22.96 -7.18 10.57
N GLY A 67 22.30 -7.33 11.71
CA GLY A 67 22.61 -8.36 12.67
C GLY A 67 21.63 -9.54 12.76
N PRO A 68 20.60 -9.48 13.62
CA PRO A 68 19.93 -10.71 14.11
C PRO A 68 18.98 -11.39 13.13
N HIS A 69 18.75 -10.83 11.91
CA HIS A 69 17.82 -11.39 10.93
C HIS A 69 18.51 -12.09 9.76
N SER A 70 19.84 -12.18 9.78
CA SER A 70 20.61 -12.79 8.68
C SER A 70 20.28 -14.26 8.48
N PHE A 71 20.02 -14.99 9.55
CA PHE A 71 19.65 -16.41 9.48
C PHE A 71 18.29 -16.65 8.81
N LEU A 72 17.30 -15.75 8.99
CA LEU A 72 16.00 -15.84 8.32
C LEU A 72 16.11 -15.57 6.82
N ARG A 73 17.01 -14.66 6.42
CA ARG A 73 17.28 -14.38 4.99
C ARG A 73 18.03 -15.53 4.29
N MET A 74 18.68 -16.39 5.06
CA MET A 74 19.42 -17.54 4.52
C MET A 74 18.55 -18.79 4.38
N ASP A 75 17.34 -18.80 4.94
CA ASP A 75 16.40 -19.89 4.75
C ASP A 75 15.82 -19.84 3.33
N PRO A 76 16.02 -20.89 2.48
CA PRO A 76 15.53 -20.89 1.12
C PRO A 76 13.99 -20.86 0.99
N LYS A 77 13.29 -21.05 2.09
CA LYS A 77 11.82 -20.99 2.17
C LYS A 77 11.30 -19.58 2.47
N VAL A 78 12.18 -18.65 2.81
CA VAL A 78 11.85 -17.24 3.04
C VAL A 78 12.12 -16.47 1.75
N THR A 79 11.07 -16.15 1.03
CA THR A 79 11.14 -15.42 -0.24
C THR A 79 11.25 -13.92 -0.04
N TRP A 80 10.69 -13.41 1.06
CA TRP A 80 10.69 -12.01 1.40
C TRP A 80 10.74 -11.80 2.91
N LEU A 81 11.50 -10.80 3.35
CA LEU A 81 11.65 -10.42 4.76
C LEU A 81 11.80 -8.91 4.89
N GLN A 82 10.93 -8.26 5.64
CA GLN A 82 10.96 -6.83 5.89
C GLN A 82 10.79 -6.52 7.38
N GLN A 83 11.68 -5.67 7.89
CA GLN A 83 11.49 -5.07 9.22
C GLN A 83 10.40 -4.00 9.10
N GLN A 84 9.43 -4.04 10.03
CA GLN A 84 8.33 -3.08 10.04
C GLN A 84 8.76 -1.80 10.75
N GLU A 85 8.45 -0.67 10.12
CA GLU A 85 8.66 0.68 10.65
C GLU A 85 7.31 1.25 11.10
N VAL A 86 7.32 2.02 12.19
CA VAL A 86 6.12 2.74 12.65
C VAL A 86 5.91 3.94 11.73
N LYS A 87 4.77 3.97 11.08
CA LYS A 87 4.34 5.10 10.25
C LYS A 87 3.42 6.00 11.06
N ARG A 88 3.55 7.30 10.88
CA ARG A 88 2.57 8.24 11.39
C ARG A 88 1.35 8.21 10.49
N ARG A 89 0.18 8.03 11.10
CA ARG A 89 -1.12 8.16 10.46
C ARG A 89 -1.96 9.13 11.26
N VAL A 90 -2.57 10.08 10.59
CA VAL A 90 -3.41 11.10 11.18
C VAL A 90 -4.85 10.86 10.77
N LYS A 91 -5.76 11.14 11.70
CA LYS A 91 -7.20 11.15 11.42
C LYS A 91 -7.49 12.36 10.51
N ARG A 92 -8.27 12.15 9.46
CA ARG A 92 -8.67 13.20 8.54
C ARG A 92 -9.82 14.01 9.15
N HIS A 93 -9.48 14.78 10.16
CA HIS A 93 -10.39 15.59 10.94
C HIS A 93 -9.91 17.03 10.89
N ALA A 94 -10.77 17.94 10.47
CA ALA A 94 -10.47 19.35 10.52
C ALA A 94 -10.49 19.82 11.97
N ARG A 95 -9.43 20.49 12.40
CA ARG A 95 -9.41 21.13 13.72
C ARG A 95 -10.37 22.32 13.70
N SER A 96 -11.48 22.21 14.43
CA SER A 96 -12.35 23.34 14.67
C SER A 96 -11.92 24.04 15.97
N ASP A 97 -11.54 25.29 15.88
CA ASP A 97 -11.23 26.12 17.06
C ASP A 97 -12.50 26.70 17.72
N HIS A 98 -13.65 26.06 17.57
CA HIS A 98 -14.94 26.59 17.97
C HIS A 98 -15.55 25.86 19.16
N HIS A 99 -16.04 26.64 20.11
CA HIS A 99 -16.85 26.18 21.23
C HIS A 99 -18.15 25.55 20.72
N PHE A 100 -18.34 24.28 21.01
CA PHE A 100 -19.52 23.54 20.62
C PHE A 100 -20.67 23.82 21.57
N VAL A 101 -21.83 24.08 20.98
CA VAL A 101 -23.10 24.02 21.71
C VAL A 101 -23.63 22.59 21.50
N SER A 102 -23.78 21.82 22.58
CA SER A 102 -24.40 20.51 22.52
C SER A 102 -25.91 20.65 22.61
N PHE A 103 -26.60 19.94 21.75
CA PHE A 103 -28.07 19.81 21.79
C PHE A 103 -28.42 18.46 22.43
N SER A 104 -29.54 18.43 23.16
CA SER A 104 -29.98 17.28 23.94
C SER A 104 -31.05 16.42 23.25
N ASP A 105 -31.61 16.87 22.14
CA ASP A 105 -32.73 16.24 21.44
C ASP A 105 -32.32 15.52 20.17
N PRO A 106 -33.21 14.70 19.56
CA PRO A 106 -33.00 14.07 18.27
C PRO A 106 -32.61 15.09 17.21
N LEU A 107 -31.46 14.88 16.60
CA LEU A 107 -30.84 15.82 15.66
C LEU A 107 -31.34 15.69 14.22
N TRP A 108 -32.40 14.94 13.99
CA TRP A 108 -32.96 14.83 12.65
C TRP A 108 -33.25 16.15 11.98
N PRO A 109 -33.89 17.13 12.62
CA PRO A 109 -34.11 18.45 12.02
C PRO A 109 -32.82 19.17 11.59
N GLU A 110 -31.70 18.89 12.25
CA GLU A 110 -30.40 19.48 11.94
C GLU A 110 -29.66 18.80 10.77
N MET A 111 -30.17 17.67 10.28
CA MET A 111 -29.56 16.88 9.19
C MET A 111 -29.89 17.45 7.81
N TRP A 112 -29.58 18.73 7.59
CA TRP A 112 -29.82 19.48 6.34
C TRP A 112 -29.28 18.78 5.10
N TYR A 113 -28.22 18.00 5.21
CA TYR A 113 -27.61 17.24 4.13
C TYR A 113 -28.44 16.03 3.71
N MET A 114 -29.40 15.64 4.53
CA MET A 114 -30.35 14.53 4.26
C MET A 114 -31.68 15.00 3.72
N HIS A 115 -32.18 16.14 4.20
CA HIS A 115 -33.49 16.65 3.86
C HIS A 115 -33.55 18.19 3.87
N CYS A 116 -34.56 18.75 3.20
CA CYS A 116 -34.89 20.17 3.21
C CYS A 116 -36.35 20.32 3.66
N GLU A 117 -36.63 20.04 4.93
CA GLU A 117 -37.97 20.20 5.52
C GLU A 117 -38.21 21.61 6.05
N ASP A 118 -37.16 22.40 6.23
CA ASP A 118 -37.27 23.79 6.62
C ASP A 118 -37.86 24.61 5.46
N ASN A 119 -38.76 25.56 5.82
CA ASN A 119 -39.33 26.53 4.87
C ASN A 119 -38.27 27.52 4.34
N ASP A 120 -37.00 27.19 4.46
CA ASP A 120 -35.88 27.98 3.97
C ASP A 120 -35.72 27.72 2.46
N SER A 121 -35.99 28.75 1.68
CA SER A 121 -35.94 28.72 0.20
C SER A 121 -34.54 28.37 -0.35
N ASP A 122 -33.53 28.34 0.51
CA ASP A 122 -32.13 28.11 0.15
C ASP A 122 -31.60 26.73 0.56
N CYS A 123 -32.37 25.90 1.23
CA CYS A 123 -31.99 24.54 1.60
C CYS A 123 -31.83 23.67 0.34
N ARG A 124 -30.69 22.98 0.25
CA ARG A 124 -30.32 22.15 -0.89
C ARG A 124 -29.78 20.78 -0.44
N SER A 125 -30.69 19.84 -0.18
CA SER A 125 -30.30 18.44 0.03
C SER A 125 -30.31 17.67 -1.26
N GLU A 126 -29.23 17.74 -2.03
CA GLU A 126 -29.19 17.20 -3.40
C GLU A 126 -28.54 15.81 -3.50
N MET A 127 -28.12 15.21 -2.37
CA MET A 127 -27.68 13.80 -2.36
C MET A 127 -28.86 12.82 -2.56
N ASN A 128 -30.09 13.29 -2.54
CA ASN A 128 -31.31 12.52 -2.82
C ASN A 128 -31.47 11.22 -1.98
N VAL A 129 -30.97 11.23 -0.74
CA VAL A 129 -31.03 10.06 0.17
C VAL A 129 -32.48 9.69 0.50
N LEU A 130 -33.33 10.68 0.82
CA LEU A 130 -34.75 10.45 1.08
C LEU A 130 -35.47 9.79 -0.09
N ALA A 131 -35.10 10.13 -1.31
CA ALA A 131 -35.69 9.56 -2.52
C ALA A 131 -35.30 8.08 -2.68
N ALA A 132 -34.07 7.71 -2.32
CA ALA A 132 -33.63 6.30 -2.25
C ALA A 132 -34.40 5.52 -1.18
N TRP A 133 -34.62 6.12 0.00
CA TRP A 133 -35.40 5.49 1.08
C TRP A 133 -36.88 5.31 0.69
N ARG A 134 -37.49 6.31 0.01
CA ARG A 134 -38.86 6.18 -0.53
C ARG A 134 -39.00 5.04 -1.51
N ARG A 135 -37.91 4.61 -2.17
CA ARG A 135 -37.85 3.41 -3.02
C ARG A 135 -37.67 2.12 -2.25
N GLY A 136 -37.54 2.17 -0.93
CA GLY A 136 -37.44 1.01 -0.03
C GLY A 136 -36.01 0.57 0.26
N TYR A 137 -34.98 1.33 -0.13
CA TYR A 137 -33.57 0.99 0.09
C TYR A 137 -33.00 1.75 1.29
N THR A 138 -32.52 1.02 2.29
CA THR A 138 -32.11 1.53 3.59
C THR A 138 -30.81 0.90 4.11
N GLY A 139 -30.15 0.09 3.26
CA GLY A 139 -28.90 -0.61 3.56
C GLY A 139 -29.08 -2.01 4.15
N ARG A 140 -30.28 -2.58 4.11
CA ARG A 140 -30.58 -3.90 4.70
C ARG A 140 -29.67 -4.98 4.13
N ASP A 141 -29.19 -5.87 5.03
CA ASP A 141 -28.29 -6.99 4.72
C ASP A 141 -26.91 -6.60 4.18
N VAL A 142 -26.58 -5.31 4.20
CA VAL A 142 -25.23 -4.81 3.85
C VAL A 142 -24.41 -4.62 5.12
N VAL A 143 -23.17 -5.05 5.09
CA VAL A 143 -22.21 -4.97 6.19
C VAL A 143 -21.16 -3.92 5.86
N VAL A 144 -21.08 -2.86 6.69
CA VAL A 144 -20.10 -1.80 6.59
C VAL A 144 -19.20 -1.83 7.82
N THR A 145 -17.91 -1.58 7.66
CA THR A 145 -16.99 -1.44 8.79
C THR A 145 -16.19 -0.15 8.70
N ILE A 146 -15.96 0.46 9.85
CA ILE A 146 -15.14 1.67 9.99
C ILE A 146 -13.74 1.26 10.44
N LEU A 147 -12.72 1.57 9.64
CA LEU A 147 -11.32 1.40 10.01
C LEU A 147 -10.82 2.68 10.66
N ASP A 148 -10.72 2.70 12.00
CA ASP A 148 -10.44 3.93 12.72
C ASP A 148 -9.88 3.68 14.15
N ASP A 149 -10.19 4.57 15.08
CA ASP A 149 -9.77 4.53 16.50
C ASP A 149 -10.68 3.67 17.41
N GLY A 150 -11.69 3.04 16.83
CA GLY A 150 -12.67 2.18 17.50
C GLY A 150 -14.10 2.62 17.25
N ILE A 151 -15.06 1.82 17.75
CA ILE A 151 -16.49 2.11 17.70
C ILE A 151 -17.11 1.88 19.09
N GLU A 152 -17.87 2.84 19.59
CA GLU A 152 -18.66 2.67 20.82
C GLU A 152 -19.86 1.77 20.57
N LYS A 153 -19.64 0.46 20.59
CA LYS A 153 -20.64 -0.58 20.27
C LYS A 153 -21.89 -0.57 21.16
N GLN A 154 -21.80 0.06 22.35
CA GLN A 154 -22.90 0.24 23.29
C GLN A 154 -23.59 1.61 23.14
N HIS A 155 -23.24 2.39 22.10
CA HIS A 155 -23.93 3.65 21.84
C HIS A 155 -25.41 3.38 21.53
N PRO A 156 -26.36 4.07 22.13
CA PRO A 156 -27.79 3.76 21.97
C PRO A 156 -28.28 3.87 20.53
N ASP A 157 -27.61 4.69 19.72
CA ASP A 157 -27.93 4.88 18.31
C ASP A 157 -27.21 3.91 17.35
N LEU A 158 -26.25 3.13 17.85
CA LEU A 158 -25.48 2.17 17.04
C LEU A 158 -25.77 0.71 17.42
N ILE A 159 -26.12 0.44 18.68
CA ILE A 159 -26.23 -0.90 19.24
C ILE A 159 -27.18 -1.81 18.45
N GLN A 160 -28.23 -1.25 17.89
CA GLN A 160 -29.23 -2.02 17.11
C GLN A 160 -28.61 -2.59 15.82
N ASN A 161 -27.72 -1.84 15.18
CA ASN A 161 -27.09 -2.17 13.90
C ASN A 161 -25.68 -2.72 14.06
N TYR A 162 -25.16 -2.73 15.30
CA TYR A 162 -23.80 -3.19 15.57
C TYR A 162 -23.64 -4.69 15.25
N ASP A 163 -22.58 -5.02 14.51
CA ASP A 163 -22.24 -6.37 14.14
C ASP A 163 -20.84 -6.78 14.66
N PRO A 164 -20.77 -7.66 15.67
CA PRO A 164 -19.49 -8.15 16.18
C PRO A 164 -18.64 -8.88 15.12
N ARG A 165 -19.27 -9.50 14.11
CA ARG A 165 -18.57 -10.18 13.02
C ARG A 165 -17.94 -9.21 12.04
N ALA A 166 -18.37 -7.95 12.01
CA ALA A 166 -17.77 -6.89 11.21
C ALA A 166 -16.73 -6.08 12.01
N SER A 167 -16.33 -6.55 13.20
CA SER A 167 -15.53 -5.81 14.15
C SER A 167 -14.28 -6.59 14.58
N TYR A 168 -13.21 -5.86 14.90
CA TYR A 168 -11.97 -6.42 15.43
C TYR A 168 -11.08 -5.32 16.03
N ASP A 169 -10.31 -5.63 17.07
CA ASP A 169 -9.24 -4.77 17.58
C ASP A 169 -7.87 -5.26 17.07
N VAL A 170 -7.30 -4.53 16.12
CA VAL A 170 -5.96 -4.83 15.59
C VAL A 170 -4.86 -4.37 16.56
N ASN A 171 -5.11 -3.31 17.35
CA ASN A 171 -4.16 -2.79 18.33
C ASN A 171 -4.03 -3.75 19.54
N GLY A 172 -5.16 -4.23 20.09
CA GLY A 172 -5.22 -5.20 21.18
C GLY A 172 -5.00 -6.63 20.73
N GLY A 173 -5.47 -6.98 19.56
CA GLY A 173 -5.43 -8.32 18.98
C GLY A 173 -6.59 -9.18 19.43
N ASP A 174 -7.75 -8.59 19.67
CA ASP A 174 -8.97 -9.24 20.14
C ASP A 174 -10.22 -8.80 19.36
N GLU A 175 -11.39 -9.27 19.77
CA GLU A 175 -12.68 -9.04 19.09
C GLU A 175 -13.42 -7.79 19.62
N ASP A 176 -12.85 -7.03 20.55
CA ASP A 176 -13.48 -5.85 21.13
C ASP A 176 -12.98 -4.55 20.51
N PRO A 177 -13.74 -3.95 19.55
CA PRO A 177 -13.35 -2.72 18.88
C PRO A 177 -13.67 -1.46 19.70
N SER A 178 -14.00 -1.59 20.98
CA SER A 178 -14.35 -0.43 21.81
C SER A 178 -13.21 0.58 21.86
N PRO A 179 -13.49 1.87 21.71
CA PRO A 179 -12.46 2.89 21.81
C PRO A 179 -11.91 2.98 23.24
N ARG A 180 -10.65 3.32 23.38
CA ARG A 180 -10.08 3.64 24.70
C ARG A 180 -10.69 4.96 25.20
N TYR A 181 -11.27 4.91 26.38
CA TYR A 181 -11.86 6.07 27.04
C TYR A 181 -10.81 6.75 27.92
N ASP A 182 -10.49 7.99 27.62
CA ASP A 182 -9.63 8.82 28.42
C ASP A 182 -10.27 10.21 28.68
N ASN A 183 -9.56 11.09 29.37
CA ASN A 183 -10.05 12.43 29.69
C ASN A 183 -10.05 13.38 28.49
N SER A 184 -9.25 13.08 27.46
CA SER A 184 -9.14 13.88 26.23
C SER A 184 -10.24 13.56 25.23
N ASN A 185 -10.90 12.39 25.33
CA ASN A 185 -11.82 11.84 24.35
C ASN A 185 -11.21 11.81 22.92
N GLU A 186 -9.93 11.44 22.82
CA GLU A 186 -9.24 11.38 21.53
C GLU A 186 -9.89 10.39 20.56
N ASN A 187 -10.27 9.20 21.06
CA ASN A 187 -10.74 8.09 20.24
C ASN A 187 -12.25 8.14 19.93
N LYS A 188 -12.74 9.30 19.54
CA LYS A 188 -14.15 9.54 19.20
C LYS A 188 -14.45 9.42 17.72
N HIS A 189 -13.42 9.43 16.88
CA HIS A 189 -13.54 9.66 15.45
C HIS A 189 -14.28 8.52 14.75
N GLY A 190 -13.93 7.27 15.02
CA GLY A 190 -14.60 6.10 14.41
C GLY A 190 -16.06 5.95 14.82
N THR A 191 -16.40 6.31 16.08
CA THR A 191 -17.80 6.33 16.52
C THR A 191 -18.63 7.37 15.78
N ARG A 192 -18.05 8.56 15.50
CA ARG A 192 -18.69 9.62 14.72
C ARG A 192 -18.94 9.18 13.27
N CYS A 193 -17.94 8.58 12.63
CA CYS A 193 -18.07 8.03 11.28
C CYS A 193 -19.12 6.91 11.18
N ALA A 194 -19.24 6.06 12.23
CA ALA A 194 -20.23 4.99 12.26
C ALA A 194 -21.66 5.50 12.29
N GLY A 195 -21.92 6.59 13.01
CA GLY A 195 -23.24 7.22 13.09
C GLY A 195 -23.73 7.72 11.73
N GLU A 196 -22.87 8.31 10.92
CA GLU A 196 -23.21 8.78 9.57
C GLU A 196 -23.64 7.66 8.64
N VAL A 197 -23.01 6.47 8.79
CA VAL A 197 -23.35 5.29 7.98
C VAL A 197 -24.67 4.68 8.45
N ALA A 198 -24.78 4.34 9.74
CA ALA A 198 -25.76 3.39 10.20
C ALA A 198 -26.31 3.65 11.61
N ALA A 199 -26.42 4.90 12.06
CA ALA A 199 -27.24 5.23 13.20
C ALA A 199 -28.69 4.78 12.97
N ALA A 200 -29.32 4.18 13.99
CA ALA A 200 -30.63 3.55 13.86
C ALA A 200 -31.75 4.59 13.77
N ALA A 201 -32.65 4.44 12.81
CA ALA A 201 -33.75 5.38 12.59
C ALA A 201 -34.87 5.22 13.62
N ASN A 202 -35.54 6.30 13.99
CA ASN A 202 -36.73 6.35 14.86
C ASN A 202 -36.53 5.69 16.24
N ASN A 203 -35.35 5.80 16.81
CA ASN A 203 -35.03 5.21 18.12
C ASN A 203 -35.00 6.25 19.25
N SER A 204 -35.31 7.51 18.95
CA SER A 204 -35.27 8.67 19.87
C SER A 204 -33.89 9.00 20.38
N ASN A 205 -32.83 8.63 19.61
CA ASN A 205 -31.46 8.99 19.89
C ASN A 205 -30.92 9.89 18.76
N CYS A 206 -29.70 10.31 18.81
CA CYS A 206 -29.01 11.33 18.03
C CYS A 206 -29.49 11.59 16.58
N VAL A 207 -29.19 10.68 15.66
CA VAL A 207 -29.29 10.93 14.21
C VAL A 207 -29.82 9.70 13.46
N VAL A 208 -30.05 9.85 12.15
CA VAL A 208 -30.41 8.74 11.25
C VAL A 208 -29.27 8.51 10.27
N GLY A 209 -28.66 7.34 10.30
CA GLY A 209 -27.63 6.94 9.35
C GLY A 209 -28.17 6.86 7.92
N ILE A 210 -27.32 7.14 6.92
CA ILE A 210 -27.69 7.06 5.50
C ILE A 210 -28.21 5.66 5.16
N ALA A 211 -27.59 4.63 5.71
CA ALA A 211 -27.99 3.23 5.59
C ALA A 211 -28.45 2.70 6.95
N TYR A 212 -29.49 3.29 7.52
CA TYR A 212 -29.95 3.05 8.90
C TYR A 212 -30.39 1.62 9.23
N ASN A 213 -30.47 0.74 8.25
CA ASN A 213 -30.70 -0.70 8.40
C ASN A 213 -29.48 -1.55 8.00
N ALA A 214 -28.34 -0.93 7.68
CA ALA A 214 -27.10 -1.65 7.46
C ALA A 214 -26.49 -2.14 8.78
N ARG A 215 -25.71 -3.20 8.71
CA ARG A 215 -24.88 -3.66 9.84
C ARG A 215 -23.60 -2.86 9.88
N ILE A 216 -23.23 -2.38 11.05
CA ILE A 216 -22.04 -1.56 11.26
C ILE A 216 -21.06 -2.23 12.21
N GLY A 217 -19.80 -2.30 11.79
CA GLY A 217 -18.68 -2.74 12.62
C GLY A 217 -17.61 -1.68 12.73
N GLY A 218 -16.63 -1.94 13.57
CA GLY A 218 -15.43 -1.11 13.71
C GLY A 218 -14.19 -1.95 13.80
N ILE A 219 -13.14 -1.51 13.16
CA ILE A 219 -11.80 -2.07 13.25
C ILE A 219 -10.93 -1.03 13.92
N ARG A 220 -10.61 -1.26 15.20
CA ARG A 220 -9.75 -0.40 15.99
C ARG A 220 -8.30 -0.63 15.60
N MET A 221 -7.67 0.39 14.97
CA MET A 221 -6.32 0.29 14.45
C MET A 221 -5.47 1.55 14.64
N LEU A 222 -6.09 2.70 14.92
CA LEU A 222 -5.38 3.99 15.03
C LEU A 222 -4.96 4.33 16.47
N ASP A 223 -5.41 3.60 17.48
CA ASP A 223 -5.05 3.81 18.89
C ASP A 223 -3.80 3.01 19.28
N GLY A 224 -2.74 3.16 18.49
CA GLY A 224 -1.45 2.50 18.70
C GLY A 224 -0.46 2.79 17.59
N ASP A 225 0.67 2.06 17.60
CA ASP A 225 1.67 2.15 16.53
C ASP A 225 1.12 1.57 15.23
N VAL A 226 0.89 2.39 14.23
CA VAL A 226 0.44 1.96 12.91
C VAL A 226 1.64 1.56 12.06
N THR A 227 1.65 0.30 11.63
CA THR A 227 2.67 -0.29 10.75
C THR A 227 2.00 -0.92 9.53
N ASP A 228 2.76 -1.22 8.47
CA ASP A 228 2.25 -1.92 7.28
C ASP A 228 1.50 -3.24 7.62
N ILE A 229 1.93 -3.95 8.69
CA ILE A 229 1.22 -5.13 9.20
C ILE A 229 -0.13 -4.78 9.81
N VAL A 230 -0.21 -3.72 10.60
CA VAL A 230 -1.46 -3.25 11.21
C VAL A 230 -2.45 -2.84 10.13
N GLU A 231 -1.99 -2.07 9.16
CA GLU A 231 -2.79 -1.67 8.00
C GLU A 231 -3.29 -2.88 7.21
N ALA A 232 -2.39 -3.82 6.86
CA ALA A 232 -2.75 -5.02 6.11
C ALA A 232 -3.75 -5.91 6.85
N ARG A 233 -3.61 -6.03 8.19
CA ARG A 233 -4.56 -6.77 9.01
C ARG A 233 -5.92 -6.10 9.02
N ALA A 234 -5.96 -4.78 9.21
CA ALA A 234 -7.20 -4.03 9.26
C ALA A 234 -7.97 -4.11 7.94
N ILE A 235 -7.29 -3.87 6.81
CA ILE A 235 -7.85 -3.97 5.45
C ILE A 235 -8.31 -5.41 5.14
N GLY A 236 -7.64 -6.41 5.70
CA GLY A 236 -7.90 -7.83 5.46
C GLY A 236 -8.83 -8.51 6.48
N VAL A 237 -9.54 -7.78 7.34
CA VAL A 237 -10.49 -8.40 8.29
C VAL A 237 -11.72 -8.92 7.55
N ARG A 238 -11.94 -10.22 7.56
CA ARG A 238 -13.16 -10.92 7.07
C ARG A 238 -13.73 -10.42 5.73
N PRO A 239 -12.93 -10.37 4.64
CA PRO A 239 -13.32 -9.76 3.37
C PRO A 239 -14.46 -10.51 2.66
N GLU A 240 -14.71 -11.77 2.99
CA GLU A 240 -15.85 -12.53 2.50
C GLU A 240 -17.18 -12.13 3.17
N TYR A 241 -17.12 -11.47 4.34
CA TYR A 241 -18.26 -11.05 5.13
C TYR A 241 -18.52 -9.54 5.07
N ILE A 242 -17.49 -8.73 5.23
CA ILE A 242 -17.58 -7.27 5.19
C ILE A 242 -17.67 -6.82 3.73
N HIS A 243 -18.69 -6.01 3.44
CA HIS A 243 -18.93 -5.54 2.07
C HIS A 243 -18.17 -4.25 1.78
N ILE A 244 -18.19 -3.30 2.71
CA ILE A 244 -17.65 -1.95 2.55
C ILE A 244 -16.74 -1.64 3.74
N TYR A 245 -15.55 -1.14 3.45
CA TYR A 245 -14.59 -0.61 4.42
C TYR A 245 -14.50 0.89 4.22
N SER A 246 -14.79 1.66 5.26
CA SER A 246 -14.70 3.11 5.26
C SER A 246 -13.50 3.56 6.07
N ALA A 247 -12.60 4.33 5.48
CA ALA A 247 -11.38 4.82 6.10
C ALA A 247 -11.28 6.34 5.95
N SER A 248 -11.13 7.00 7.09
CA SER A 248 -11.01 8.46 7.17
C SER A 248 -9.67 8.88 7.77
N TRP A 249 -8.59 8.26 7.30
CA TRP A 249 -7.22 8.48 7.76
C TRP A 249 -6.22 8.31 6.61
N GLY A 250 -4.97 8.73 6.81
CA GLY A 250 -3.91 8.61 5.82
C GLY A 250 -2.58 9.16 6.32
N PRO A 251 -1.63 9.49 5.42
CA PRO A 251 -0.43 10.24 5.75
C PRO A 251 -0.72 11.59 6.40
N ASP A 252 0.31 12.23 6.98
CA ASP A 252 0.18 13.57 7.52
C ASP A 252 -0.28 14.57 6.44
N ASP A 253 -1.32 15.33 6.74
CA ASP A 253 -1.88 16.39 5.89
C ASP A 253 -1.10 17.72 6.11
N ASP A 254 0.23 17.72 5.88
CA ASP A 254 1.16 18.79 6.28
C ASP A 254 1.78 19.56 5.10
N GLY A 255 1.34 19.27 3.88
CA GLY A 255 1.85 19.90 2.66
C GLY A 255 3.28 19.48 2.28
N ARG A 256 3.84 18.42 2.92
CA ARG A 256 5.21 17.96 2.66
C ARG A 256 5.36 16.44 2.61
N THR A 257 4.52 15.70 3.29
CA THR A 257 4.58 14.24 3.36
C THR A 257 4.20 13.62 2.03
N VAL A 258 4.94 12.59 1.60
CA VAL A 258 4.62 11.70 0.49
C VAL A 258 4.75 10.29 1.02
N ASP A 259 3.63 9.64 1.26
CA ASP A 259 3.57 8.29 1.81
C ASP A 259 2.30 7.56 1.33
N GLY A 260 2.22 6.26 1.58
CA GLY A 260 1.08 5.44 1.17
C GLY A 260 1.17 4.04 1.75
N PRO A 261 0.33 3.11 1.25
CA PRO A 261 0.32 1.74 1.72
C PRO A 261 1.68 1.09 1.50
N GLY A 262 2.15 0.36 2.53
CA GLY A 262 3.31 -0.48 2.41
C GLY A 262 3.04 -1.73 1.55
N PRO A 263 4.04 -2.60 1.33
CA PRO A 263 3.88 -3.80 0.51
C PRO A 263 2.78 -4.75 0.99
N LEU A 264 2.59 -4.90 2.30
CA LEU A 264 1.56 -5.78 2.86
C LEU A 264 0.16 -5.18 2.73
N ALA A 265 0.01 -3.88 3.00
CA ALA A 265 -1.25 -3.17 2.82
C ALA A 265 -1.68 -3.17 1.33
N LYS A 266 -0.75 -2.98 0.38
CA LYS A 266 -1.02 -3.12 -1.05
C LYS A 266 -1.54 -4.51 -1.40
N GLN A 267 -0.93 -5.56 -0.87
CA GLN A 267 -1.39 -6.93 -1.09
C GLN A 267 -2.74 -7.20 -0.44
N ALA A 268 -3.03 -6.59 0.72
CA ALA A 268 -4.34 -6.70 1.35
C ALA A 268 -5.43 -6.08 0.48
N PHE A 269 -5.20 -4.91 -0.12
CA PHE A 269 -6.10 -4.33 -1.12
C PHE A 269 -6.31 -5.28 -2.31
N GLU A 270 -5.22 -5.81 -2.89
CA GLU A 270 -5.31 -6.74 -4.03
C GLU A 270 -6.06 -8.02 -3.69
N GLN A 271 -5.86 -8.59 -2.51
CA GLN A 271 -6.62 -9.75 -2.05
C GLN A 271 -8.08 -9.39 -1.81
N GLY A 272 -8.34 -8.22 -1.19
CA GLY A 272 -9.69 -7.72 -0.96
C GLY A 272 -10.51 -7.60 -2.24
N ILE A 273 -9.97 -6.98 -3.29
CA ILE A 273 -10.67 -6.84 -4.58
C ILE A 273 -10.80 -8.15 -5.35
N LYS A 274 -9.89 -9.11 -5.16
CA LYS A 274 -9.92 -10.40 -5.85
C LYS A 274 -10.81 -11.43 -5.15
N LYS A 275 -10.71 -11.56 -3.82
CA LYS A 275 -11.38 -12.61 -3.03
C LYS A 275 -12.56 -12.09 -2.22
N GLY A 276 -12.59 -10.81 -1.87
CA GLY A 276 -13.63 -10.21 -1.05
C GLY A 276 -15.02 -10.38 -1.64
N ARG A 277 -16.05 -10.40 -0.79
CA ARG A 277 -17.45 -10.54 -1.19
C ARG A 277 -17.70 -11.72 -2.15
N LYS A 278 -17.05 -12.84 -1.87
CA LYS A 278 -17.12 -14.06 -2.70
C LYS A 278 -16.65 -13.81 -4.16
N GLY A 279 -15.56 -13.09 -4.35
CA GLY A 279 -14.96 -12.77 -5.64
C GLY A 279 -15.53 -11.53 -6.34
N ARG A 280 -16.50 -10.81 -5.74
CA ARG A 280 -16.99 -9.51 -6.26
C ARG A 280 -16.09 -8.35 -5.90
N GLY A 281 -15.20 -8.55 -4.94
CA GLY A 281 -14.26 -7.57 -4.42
C GLY A 281 -14.84 -6.73 -3.28
N SER A 282 -14.03 -6.54 -2.24
CA SER A 282 -14.30 -5.59 -1.17
C SER A 282 -14.33 -4.17 -1.71
N ILE A 283 -15.18 -3.32 -1.15
CA ILE A 283 -15.29 -1.91 -1.53
C ILE A 283 -14.59 -1.09 -0.46
N PHE A 284 -13.55 -0.34 -0.87
CA PHE A 284 -12.78 0.52 0.00
C PHE A 284 -13.11 1.98 -0.28
N VAL A 285 -13.67 2.68 0.69
CA VAL A 285 -14.02 4.11 0.58
C VAL A 285 -13.05 4.90 1.43
N TRP A 286 -12.47 5.96 0.85
CA TRP A 286 -11.37 6.70 1.46
C TRP A 286 -11.57 8.21 1.40
N ALA A 287 -11.32 8.89 2.51
CA ALA A 287 -11.34 10.35 2.60
C ALA A 287 -10.15 10.97 1.87
N SER A 288 -10.37 12.01 1.05
CA SER A 288 -9.32 12.56 0.17
C SER A 288 -8.21 13.35 0.87
N GLY A 289 -8.40 13.79 2.12
CA GLY A 289 -7.40 14.54 2.91
C GLY A 289 -7.87 15.93 3.33
N ASN A 290 -7.23 16.49 4.36
CA ASN A 290 -7.62 17.77 4.98
C ASN A 290 -6.47 18.80 5.04
N GLY A 291 -5.43 18.62 4.25
CA GLY A 291 -4.27 19.52 4.18
C GLY A 291 -4.45 20.74 3.29
N GLY A 292 -5.68 21.07 2.86
CA GLY A 292 -5.93 22.19 1.93
C GLY A 292 -5.39 23.52 2.42
N ARG A 293 -5.45 23.79 3.72
CA ARG A 293 -4.88 25.00 4.34
C ARG A 293 -3.35 25.03 4.28
N GLU A 294 -2.72 23.86 4.36
CA GLU A 294 -1.27 23.68 4.26
C GLU A 294 -0.80 23.58 2.80
N GLY A 295 -1.73 23.74 1.83
CA GLY A 295 -1.44 23.60 0.41
C GLY A 295 -1.02 22.18 0.02
N ASP A 296 -1.57 21.17 0.71
CA ASP A 296 -1.34 19.76 0.39
C ASP A 296 -2.09 19.32 -0.85
N HIS A 297 -1.72 18.17 -1.38
CA HIS A 297 -2.26 17.63 -2.61
C HIS A 297 -2.41 16.12 -2.48
N CYS A 298 -3.63 15.60 -2.61
CA CYS A 298 -3.95 14.21 -2.31
C CYS A 298 -3.33 13.18 -3.28
N SER A 299 -2.67 13.60 -4.36
CA SER A 299 -1.83 12.70 -5.16
C SER A 299 -0.50 12.31 -4.47
N CYS A 300 -0.17 12.95 -3.34
CA CYS A 300 0.96 12.57 -2.49
C CYS A 300 0.59 11.55 -1.40
N ASP A 301 -0.70 11.21 -1.31
CA ASP A 301 -1.25 10.15 -0.47
C ASP A 301 -1.55 8.91 -1.33
N GLY A 302 -0.82 7.84 -1.11
CA GLY A 302 -0.93 6.59 -1.89
C GLY A 302 -2.21 5.79 -1.62
N TYR A 303 -3.04 6.16 -0.61
CA TYR A 303 -4.35 5.53 -0.38
C TYR A 303 -5.41 6.16 -1.25
N THR A 304 -5.49 7.49 -1.31
CA THR A 304 -6.43 8.20 -2.19
C THR A 304 -6.02 8.11 -3.65
N ASN A 305 -4.73 7.96 -3.91
CA ASN A 305 -4.11 7.86 -5.23
C ASN A 305 -4.01 6.38 -5.70
N SER A 306 -4.93 5.53 -5.26
CA SER A 306 -5.00 4.10 -5.55
C SER A 306 -6.20 3.76 -6.43
N ILE A 307 -6.04 2.85 -7.38
CA ILE A 307 -7.16 2.34 -8.20
C ILE A 307 -8.16 1.52 -7.38
N TYR A 308 -7.76 1.00 -6.21
CA TYR A 308 -8.56 0.11 -5.37
C TYR A 308 -9.51 0.86 -4.44
N THR A 309 -9.31 2.16 -4.26
CA THR A 309 -10.10 2.98 -3.34
C THR A 309 -11.04 3.92 -4.08
N VAL A 310 -12.21 4.14 -3.52
CA VAL A 310 -13.12 5.22 -3.89
C VAL A 310 -12.70 6.45 -3.09
N SER A 311 -11.92 7.33 -3.69
CA SER A 311 -11.50 8.60 -3.06
C SER A 311 -12.63 9.62 -3.09
N VAL A 312 -12.99 10.14 -1.92
CA VAL A 312 -14.15 11.05 -1.73
C VAL A 312 -13.69 12.38 -1.18
N SER A 313 -14.10 13.45 -1.83
CA SER A 313 -13.91 14.82 -1.39
C SER A 313 -15.14 15.41 -0.70
N SER A 314 -15.06 16.66 -0.27
CA SER A 314 -16.10 17.36 0.47
C SER A 314 -16.49 18.67 -0.20
N THR A 315 -17.77 19.06 -0.03
CA THR A 315 -18.25 20.39 -0.32
C THR A 315 -19.03 20.94 0.88
N THR A 316 -19.12 22.26 1.00
CA THR A 316 -19.98 22.88 2.02
C THR A 316 -21.43 22.86 1.60
N GLU A 317 -22.34 23.24 2.50
CA GLU A 317 -23.77 23.43 2.25
C GLU A 317 -24.05 24.29 0.99
N ASN A 318 -23.25 25.35 0.78
CA ASN A 318 -23.39 26.28 -0.35
C ASN A 318 -22.62 25.86 -1.62
N GLY A 319 -22.07 24.65 -1.65
CA GLY A 319 -21.31 24.14 -2.81
C GLY A 319 -19.89 24.72 -2.91
N ASN A 320 -19.39 25.37 -1.86
CA ASN A 320 -18.07 25.96 -1.81
C ASN A 320 -16.99 24.93 -1.50
N LYS A 321 -15.75 25.24 -1.86
CA LYS A 321 -14.56 24.52 -1.42
C LYS A 321 -14.35 24.74 0.09
N PRO A 322 -14.44 23.70 0.96
CA PRO A 322 -14.06 23.82 2.36
C PRO A 322 -12.57 24.18 2.50
N TRP A 323 -12.20 24.86 3.56
CA TRP A 323 -10.83 25.33 3.80
C TRP A 323 -9.80 24.20 3.94
N TYR A 324 -10.24 23.02 4.32
CA TYR A 324 -9.39 21.83 4.50
C TYR A 324 -9.23 20.97 3.24
N LEU A 325 -10.04 21.20 2.20
CA LEU A 325 -10.11 20.31 1.05
C LEU A 325 -8.84 20.36 0.19
N GLU A 326 -8.30 19.19 -0.11
CA GLU A 326 -7.21 18.96 -1.07
C GLU A 326 -7.73 18.76 -2.49
N GLU A 327 -6.90 19.08 -3.45
CA GLU A 327 -7.20 18.94 -4.88
C GLU A 327 -6.38 17.78 -5.45
N CYS A 328 -6.98 16.86 -6.21
CA CYS A 328 -6.24 15.87 -6.99
C CYS A 328 -7.05 15.24 -8.11
N ALA A 329 -6.34 14.63 -9.05
CA ALA A 329 -6.96 13.97 -10.20
C ALA A 329 -7.53 12.59 -9.90
N SER A 330 -7.28 12.03 -8.70
CA SER A 330 -7.76 10.71 -8.25
C SER A 330 -9.11 10.75 -7.55
N THR A 331 -9.61 11.92 -7.17
CA THR A 331 -10.94 12.08 -6.55
C THR A 331 -12.04 11.62 -7.48
N LEU A 332 -12.89 10.69 -6.99
CA LEU A 332 -13.96 10.12 -7.79
C LEU A 332 -15.27 10.90 -7.66
N ALA A 333 -15.65 11.24 -6.42
CA ALA A 333 -16.92 11.92 -6.14
C ALA A 333 -16.83 12.77 -4.87
N THR A 334 -17.89 13.53 -4.57
CA THR A 334 -17.98 14.39 -3.39
C THR A 334 -19.32 14.25 -2.67
N THR A 335 -19.33 14.54 -1.35
CA THR A 335 -20.56 14.74 -0.56
C THR A 335 -20.50 16.05 0.20
N TYR A 336 -21.59 16.38 0.90
CA TYR A 336 -21.56 17.46 1.86
C TYR A 336 -20.68 17.14 3.06
N SER A 337 -20.13 18.19 3.67
CA SER A 337 -19.44 18.17 4.93
C SER A 337 -19.50 19.56 5.57
N SER A 338 -19.08 19.69 6.83
CA SER A 338 -19.02 20.96 7.53
C SER A 338 -18.07 21.95 6.85
N GLY A 339 -18.54 23.15 6.64
CA GLY A 339 -17.80 24.25 6.03
C GLY A 339 -17.22 25.24 7.04
N ALA A 340 -17.48 26.54 6.83
CA ALA A 340 -17.11 27.59 7.75
C ALA A 340 -18.01 27.58 9.00
N PHE A 341 -17.59 28.24 10.09
CA PHE A 341 -18.32 28.24 11.38
C PHE A 341 -19.73 28.82 11.31
N TYR A 342 -20.02 29.62 10.30
CA TYR A 342 -21.35 30.20 10.05
C TYR A 342 -22.22 29.35 9.11
N GLU A 343 -21.69 28.27 8.52
CA GLU A 343 -22.44 27.31 7.74
C GLU A 343 -22.91 26.17 8.64
N ARG A 344 -24.02 25.52 8.30
CA ARG A 344 -24.54 24.38 9.06
C ARG A 344 -23.52 23.27 9.08
N GLN A 345 -23.38 22.64 10.25
CA GLN A 345 -22.38 21.59 10.49
C GLN A 345 -23.01 20.19 10.33
N ILE A 346 -22.18 19.16 10.31
CA ILE A 346 -22.66 17.78 10.25
C ILE A 346 -22.83 17.23 11.65
N VAL A 347 -24.01 16.64 11.89
CA VAL A 347 -24.42 16.04 13.15
C VAL A 347 -24.28 14.52 13.10
N THR A 348 -23.81 13.89 14.20
CA THR A 348 -23.62 12.44 14.29
C THR A 348 -23.51 11.97 15.75
N THR A 349 -23.30 10.67 15.95
CA THR A 349 -22.99 10.04 17.24
C THR A 349 -21.63 10.49 17.78
N ASP A 350 -21.46 10.49 19.11
CA ASP A 350 -20.18 10.80 19.79
C ASP A 350 -19.96 9.85 20.98
N LEU A 351 -18.75 9.84 21.53
CA LEU A 351 -18.40 9.02 22.69
C LEU A 351 -19.29 9.31 23.90
N ARG A 352 -19.37 8.30 24.80
CA ARG A 352 -20.13 8.33 26.05
C ARG A 352 -21.62 8.51 25.81
N LYS A 353 -22.13 7.85 24.78
CA LYS A 353 -23.55 7.81 24.39
C LYS A 353 -24.12 9.21 24.10
N ARG A 354 -23.26 10.11 23.60
CA ARG A 354 -23.64 11.48 23.23
C ARG A 354 -23.79 11.64 21.74
N CYS A 355 -24.29 12.79 21.36
CA CYS A 355 -24.35 13.27 19.99
C CYS A 355 -23.43 14.47 19.83
N THR A 356 -23.10 14.84 18.59
CA THR A 356 -22.31 16.03 18.26
C THR A 356 -22.86 16.72 17.03
N ASP A 357 -22.73 18.02 16.98
CA ASP A 357 -22.98 18.91 15.83
C ASP A 357 -21.69 19.40 15.18
N GLY A 358 -20.55 18.80 15.53
CA GLY A 358 -19.23 19.29 15.14
C GLY A 358 -18.36 18.23 14.46
N HIS A 359 -18.91 17.44 13.56
CA HIS A 359 -18.09 16.56 12.72
C HIS A 359 -17.73 17.24 11.41
N THR A 360 -16.45 17.26 11.05
CA THR A 360 -15.94 18.04 9.91
C THR A 360 -14.75 17.36 9.23
N GLY A 361 -14.43 17.79 8.02
CA GLY A 361 -13.35 17.22 7.21
C GLY A 361 -13.87 16.28 6.16
N THR A 362 -12.97 15.78 5.32
CA THR A 362 -13.27 14.70 4.38
C THR A 362 -13.59 13.38 5.09
N SER A 363 -13.31 13.32 6.39
CA SER A 363 -13.72 12.22 7.30
C SER A 363 -15.22 11.98 7.36
N VAL A 364 -16.03 13.02 7.11
CA VAL A 364 -17.49 12.96 6.99
C VAL A 364 -17.91 12.32 5.67
N SER A 365 -17.24 12.70 4.60
CA SER A 365 -17.66 12.35 3.24
C SER A 365 -17.45 10.87 2.90
N ALA A 366 -16.39 10.25 3.39
CA ALA A 366 -16.14 8.84 3.15
C ALA A 366 -17.22 7.93 3.76
N PRO A 367 -17.61 8.05 5.04
CA PRO A 367 -18.71 7.26 5.60
C PRO A 367 -20.07 7.54 4.95
N MET A 368 -20.34 8.80 4.54
CA MET A 368 -21.58 9.10 3.80
C MET A 368 -21.65 8.35 2.47
N VAL A 369 -20.54 8.33 1.69
CA VAL A 369 -20.48 7.55 0.44
C VAL A 369 -20.57 6.06 0.73
N ALA A 370 -19.95 5.56 1.79
CA ALA A 370 -20.09 4.17 2.22
C ALA A 370 -21.56 3.80 2.49
N GLY A 371 -22.30 4.68 3.17
CA GLY A 371 -23.74 4.53 3.39
C GLY A 371 -24.54 4.52 2.08
N ILE A 372 -24.25 5.45 1.17
CA ILE A 372 -24.93 5.52 -0.14
C ILE A 372 -24.63 4.28 -1.00
N ILE A 373 -23.39 3.77 -0.97
CA ILE A 373 -23.04 2.51 -1.64
C ILE A 373 -23.78 1.32 -0.99
N ALA A 374 -24.00 1.34 0.32
CA ALA A 374 -24.78 0.29 0.99
C ALA A 374 -26.22 0.25 0.47
N LEU A 375 -26.87 1.39 0.20
CA LEU A 375 -28.17 1.44 -0.45
C LEU A 375 -28.15 0.81 -1.86
N ALA A 376 -27.09 1.03 -2.61
CA ALA A 376 -26.91 0.45 -3.95
C ALA A 376 -26.66 -1.06 -3.89
N LEU A 377 -25.93 -1.55 -2.89
CA LEU A 377 -25.72 -2.99 -2.68
C LEU A 377 -26.97 -3.72 -2.21
N GLU A 378 -27.86 -3.07 -1.44
CA GLU A 378 -29.19 -3.61 -1.15
C GLU A 378 -30.01 -3.74 -2.42
N ALA A 379 -29.94 -2.76 -3.33
CA ALA A 379 -30.64 -2.79 -4.61
C ALA A 379 -30.09 -3.85 -5.58
N ASN A 380 -28.78 -4.10 -5.54
CA ASN A 380 -28.10 -5.10 -6.35
C ASN A 380 -26.87 -5.66 -5.62
N PRO A 381 -27.00 -6.79 -4.90
CA PRO A 381 -25.88 -7.40 -4.17
C PRO A 381 -24.81 -8.03 -5.08
N LEU A 382 -25.04 -8.10 -6.38
CA LEU A 382 -24.11 -8.68 -7.35
C LEU A 382 -23.07 -7.68 -7.85
N LEU A 383 -23.21 -6.39 -7.55
CA LEU A 383 -22.25 -5.36 -7.97
C LEU A 383 -20.82 -5.70 -7.52
N THR A 384 -19.90 -5.63 -8.46
CA THR A 384 -18.45 -5.73 -8.17
C THR A 384 -17.93 -4.39 -7.66
N TRP A 385 -16.70 -4.39 -7.10
CA TRP A 385 -16.03 -3.16 -6.68
C TRP A 385 -15.85 -2.16 -7.83
N ARG A 386 -15.65 -2.63 -9.07
CA ARG A 386 -15.57 -1.78 -10.26
C ARG A 386 -16.94 -1.26 -10.69
N ASP A 387 -17.98 -2.09 -10.63
CA ASP A 387 -19.35 -1.65 -10.91
C ASP A 387 -19.74 -0.46 -10.05
N VAL A 388 -19.38 -0.47 -8.77
CA VAL A 388 -19.62 0.65 -7.85
C VAL A 388 -18.91 1.92 -8.31
N GLN A 389 -17.66 1.85 -8.73
CA GLN A 389 -16.93 3.01 -9.26
C GLN A 389 -17.57 3.53 -10.55
N HIS A 390 -17.93 2.65 -11.48
CA HIS A 390 -18.65 3.03 -12.70
C HIS A 390 -20.01 3.68 -12.43
N LEU A 391 -20.73 3.17 -11.43
CA LEU A 391 -22.00 3.74 -10.99
C LEU A 391 -21.80 5.15 -10.44
N LEU A 392 -20.84 5.37 -9.56
CA LEU A 392 -20.50 6.70 -9.02
C LEU A 392 -20.14 7.67 -10.14
N VAL A 393 -19.27 7.27 -11.07
CA VAL A 393 -18.90 8.10 -12.24
C VAL A 393 -20.12 8.44 -13.11
N LYS A 394 -21.08 7.50 -13.24
CA LYS A 394 -22.27 7.68 -14.10
C LYS A 394 -23.33 8.57 -13.46
N THR A 395 -23.49 8.50 -12.14
CA THR A 395 -24.63 9.09 -11.43
C THR A 395 -24.29 10.36 -10.64
N SER A 396 -23.02 10.61 -10.34
CA SER A 396 -22.60 11.86 -9.68
C SER A 396 -22.84 13.08 -10.58
N ARG A 397 -23.19 14.20 -9.96
CA ARG A 397 -23.67 15.40 -10.65
C ARG A 397 -22.86 16.64 -10.28
N PRO A 398 -22.47 17.50 -11.25
CA PRO A 398 -21.73 18.73 -10.99
C PRO A 398 -22.60 19.89 -10.49
N VAL A 399 -23.83 19.60 -10.03
CA VAL A 399 -24.83 20.59 -9.63
C VAL A 399 -24.45 21.35 -8.38
N HIS A 400 -24.65 22.68 -8.38
CA HIS A 400 -24.38 23.59 -7.27
C HIS A 400 -22.95 23.59 -6.70
N LEU A 401 -22.05 22.86 -7.33
CA LEU A 401 -20.65 22.80 -6.90
C LEU A 401 -19.84 23.91 -7.57
N LEU A 402 -19.32 24.83 -6.74
CA LEU A 402 -18.55 25.98 -7.22
C LEU A 402 -17.08 25.60 -7.39
N ALA A 403 -16.67 25.20 -8.58
CA ALA A 403 -15.29 24.95 -8.95
C ALA A 403 -14.91 25.69 -10.24
N PRO A 404 -13.74 26.37 -10.24
CA PRO A 404 -13.29 27.09 -11.44
C PRO A 404 -12.72 26.14 -12.51
N ASP A 405 -12.44 24.89 -12.15
CA ASP A 405 -11.73 23.92 -12.98
C ASP A 405 -12.63 22.87 -13.64
N TRP A 406 -13.97 23.04 -13.59
CA TRP A 406 -14.89 22.14 -14.29
C TRP A 406 -14.56 22.08 -15.79
N LYS A 407 -14.29 20.88 -16.25
CA LYS A 407 -14.06 20.59 -17.69
C LYS A 407 -14.86 19.38 -18.11
N THR A 408 -15.07 19.26 -19.41
CA THR A 408 -15.67 18.07 -20.02
C THR A 408 -14.55 17.22 -20.59
N ASN A 409 -14.45 15.96 -20.16
CA ASN A 409 -13.48 15.01 -20.70
C ASN A 409 -13.87 14.52 -22.09
N GLY A 410 -12.99 13.79 -22.77
CA GLY A 410 -13.23 13.28 -24.12
C GLY A 410 -14.36 12.25 -24.23
N ALA A 411 -14.89 11.74 -23.12
CA ALA A 411 -16.09 10.90 -23.05
C ALA A 411 -17.38 11.69 -22.74
N GLY A 412 -17.31 13.04 -22.74
CA GLY A 412 -18.46 13.92 -22.49
C GLY A 412 -18.85 14.11 -21.03
N ARG A 413 -18.01 13.65 -20.05
CA ARG A 413 -18.30 13.76 -18.62
C ARG A 413 -17.66 15.00 -18.03
N LYS A 414 -18.41 15.70 -17.16
CA LYS A 414 -17.85 16.78 -16.35
C LYS A 414 -16.96 16.22 -15.25
N VAL A 415 -15.81 16.85 -15.02
CA VAL A 415 -14.85 16.45 -13.98
C VAL A 415 -14.08 17.65 -13.45
N SER A 416 -13.74 17.63 -12.17
CA SER A 416 -13.00 18.65 -11.43
C SER A 416 -11.97 17.99 -10.52
N HIS A 417 -10.83 18.66 -10.25
CA HIS A 417 -9.83 18.22 -9.26
C HIS A 417 -10.34 18.36 -7.81
N LEU A 418 -11.33 19.27 -7.59
CA LEU A 418 -11.95 19.46 -6.28
C LEU A 418 -12.98 18.39 -5.98
N TYR A 419 -13.83 18.04 -6.95
CA TYR A 419 -15.06 17.31 -6.71
C TYR A 419 -15.22 16.04 -7.53
N GLY A 420 -14.17 15.60 -8.25
CA GLY A 420 -14.26 14.44 -9.13
C GLY A 420 -15.36 14.60 -10.17
N PHE A 421 -16.26 13.62 -10.26
CA PHE A 421 -17.42 13.65 -11.16
C PHE A 421 -18.64 14.40 -10.58
N GLY A 422 -18.54 14.89 -9.34
CA GLY A 422 -19.54 15.73 -8.70
C GLY A 422 -20.16 15.13 -7.44
N LEU A 423 -21.26 15.74 -7.02
CA LEU A 423 -22.05 15.34 -5.85
C LEU A 423 -22.69 13.98 -6.09
N VAL A 424 -22.54 13.07 -5.13
CA VAL A 424 -23.16 11.75 -5.18
C VAL A 424 -24.68 11.87 -5.08
N ASP A 425 -25.40 11.14 -5.92
CA ASP A 425 -26.86 11.06 -5.95
C ASP A 425 -27.34 9.66 -5.58
N ALA A 426 -27.85 9.49 -4.36
CA ALA A 426 -28.25 8.19 -3.83
C ALA A 426 -29.43 7.59 -4.61
N GLU A 427 -30.41 8.40 -5.02
CA GLU A 427 -31.55 7.91 -5.81
C GLU A 427 -31.09 7.40 -7.17
N ALA A 428 -30.31 8.23 -7.89
CA ALA A 428 -29.80 7.86 -9.21
C ALA A 428 -28.91 6.62 -9.11
N LEU A 429 -28.09 6.51 -8.08
CA LEU A 429 -27.22 5.36 -7.82
C LEU A 429 -28.03 4.08 -7.66
N VAL A 430 -29.04 4.08 -6.79
CA VAL A 430 -29.92 2.94 -6.53
C VAL A 430 -30.72 2.52 -7.76
N VAL A 431 -31.29 3.50 -8.46
CA VAL A 431 -32.07 3.25 -9.69
C VAL A 431 -31.22 2.62 -10.77
N GLU A 432 -29.99 3.11 -10.92
CA GLU A 432 -29.04 2.56 -11.88
C GLU A 432 -28.51 1.19 -11.45
N ALA A 433 -28.17 1.01 -10.15
CA ALA A 433 -27.71 -0.24 -9.57
C ALA A 433 -28.69 -1.40 -9.80
N LYS A 434 -30.00 -1.15 -9.65
CA LYS A 434 -31.05 -2.17 -9.83
C LYS A 434 -31.06 -2.81 -11.22
N LYS A 435 -30.70 -2.06 -12.27
CA LYS A 435 -30.68 -2.52 -13.65
C LYS A 435 -29.28 -2.74 -14.20
N TRP A 436 -28.26 -2.59 -13.33
CA TRP A 436 -26.86 -2.65 -13.72
C TRP A 436 -26.46 -4.04 -14.16
N GLN A 437 -25.70 -4.08 -15.24
CA GLN A 437 -25.00 -5.26 -15.69
C GLN A 437 -23.51 -5.08 -15.41
N THR A 438 -22.89 -6.13 -14.89
CA THR A 438 -21.46 -6.10 -14.52
C THR A 438 -20.60 -5.67 -15.71
N VAL A 439 -19.72 -4.71 -15.48
CA VAL A 439 -18.77 -4.22 -16.48
C VAL A 439 -17.85 -5.33 -16.99
N PRO A 440 -17.38 -5.25 -18.25
CA PRO A 440 -16.45 -6.23 -18.79
C PRO A 440 -15.18 -6.38 -17.96
N THR A 441 -14.46 -7.47 -18.16
CA THR A 441 -13.19 -7.74 -17.47
C THR A 441 -12.23 -6.56 -17.60
N GLN A 442 -11.56 -6.22 -16.50
CA GLN A 442 -10.54 -5.19 -16.51
C GLN A 442 -9.28 -5.70 -17.23
N HIS A 443 -8.81 -4.94 -18.18
CA HIS A 443 -7.53 -5.10 -18.83
C HIS A 443 -6.53 -4.07 -18.28
N VAL A 444 -5.27 -4.45 -18.30
CA VAL A 444 -4.17 -3.59 -17.85
C VAL A 444 -3.11 -3.55 -18.94
N CYS A 445 -2.86 -2.37 -19.47
CA CYS A 445 -1.79 -2.14 -20.41
C CYS A 445 -0.67 -1.34 -19.76
N VAL A 446 0.50 -1.98 -19.61
CA VAL A 446 1.71 -1.35 -19.07
C VAL A 446 2.56 -0.85 -20.23
N GLY A 447 2.63 0.45 -20.39
CA GLY A 447 3.47 1.09 -21.41
C GLY A 447 4.97 0.91 -21.13
N THR A 448 5.76 0.93 -22.20
CA THR A 448 7.23 0.88 -22.10
C THR A 448 7.74 2.10 -21.33
N SER A 449 8.66 1.87 -20.39
CA SER A 449 9.26 2.94 -19.60
C SER A 449 10.14 3.83 -20.49
N ASN A 450 9.82 5.13 -20.55
CA ASN A 450 10.67 6.11 -21.18
C ASN A 450 11.84 6.44 -20.24
N LYS A 451 13.00 5.85 -20.49
CA LYS A 451 14.21 6.00 -19.69
C LYS A 451 15.12 7.13 -20.18
N ARG A 452 14.66 7.94 -21.14
CA ARG A 452 15.42 9.10 -21.59
C ARG A 452 15.44 10.16 -20.48
N PRO A 453 16.60 10.52 -19.94
CA PRO A 453 16.66 11.51 -18.88
C PRO A 453 16.46 12.92 -19.45
N TRP A 454 15.62 13.71 -18.78
CA TRP A 454 15.35 15.11 -19.11
C TRP A 454 15.72 16.00 -17.92
N PHE A 455 16.47 17.07 -18.19
CA PHE A 455 16.63 18.14 -17.20
C PHE A 455 15.35 18.97 -17.13
N ILE A 456 14.99 19.37 -15.93
CA ILE A 456 13.84 20.23 -15.67
C ILE A 456 14.35 21.64 -15.39
N PRO A 457 14.32 22.54 -16.38
CA PRO A 457 14.81 23.90 -16.19
C PRO A 457 13.84 24.71 -15.35
N THR A 458 14.37 25.56 -14.49
CA THR A 458 13.60 26.48 -13.66
C THR A 458 12.73 27.41 -14.52
N ASN A 459 11.48 27.59 -14.12
CA ASN A 459 10.45 28.38 -14.80
C ASN A 459 10.15 28.00 -16.27
N LYS A 460 10.60 26.81 -16.71
CA LYS A 460 10.28 26.28 -18.03
C LYS A 460 9.48 24.99 -17.92
N THR A 461 8.72 24.68 -18.98
CA THR A 461 7.97 23.43 -19.08
C THR A 461 8.77 22.39 -19.86
N VAL A 462 9.01 21.25 -19.26
CA VAL A 462 9.46 20.05 -19.96
C VAL A 462 8.23 19.30 -20.44
N ARG A 463 8.19 19.02 -21.73
CA ARG A 463 7.11 18.24 -22.35
C ARG A 463 7.72 16.98 -22.97
N THR A 464 7.16 15.83 -22.64
CA THR A 464 7.55 14.55 -23.22
C THR A 464 6.29 13.78 -23.58
N THR A 465 6.32 13.14 -24.74
CA THR A 465 5.18 12.40 -25.27
C THR A 465 5.50 10.91 -25.36
N THR A 466 4.45 10.11 -25.31
CA THR A 466 4.49 8.69 -25.64
C THR A 466 3.25 8.34 -26.46
N VAL A 467 3.45 7.59 -27.52
CA VAL A 467 2.35 7.05 -28.33
C VAL A 467 2.16 5.61 -27.93
N THR A 468 0.92 5.21 -27.68
CA THR A 468 0.58 3.84 -27.32
C THR A 468 -0.55 3.31 -28.18
N SER A 469 -0.46 2.03 -28.57
CA SER A 469 -1.56 1.26 -29.14
C SER A 469 -2.53 0.77 -28.04
N ALA A 470 -2.27 1.10 -26.76
CA ALA A 470 -2.98 0.56 -25.60
C ALA A 470 -3.00 -0.98 -25.56
N CYS A 471 -1.84 -1.58 -25.91
CA CYS A 471 -1.62 -3.05 -25.97
C CYS A 471 -2.54 -3.77 -26.97
N ALA A 472 -2.88 -3.15 -28.10
CA ALA A 472 -3.74 -3.75 -29.12
C ALA A 472 -3.20 -5.09 -29.66
N ASP A 473 -1.88 -5.32 -29.60
CA ASP A 473 -1.21 -6.56 -30.01
C ASP A 473 -1.44 -7.74 -29.03
N HIS A 474 -1.97 -7.45 -27.83
CA HIS A 474 -2.19 -8.44 -26.76
C HIS A 474 -3.64 -8.41 -26.30
N ARG A 475 -4.43 -9.38 -26.75
CA ARG A 475 -5.89 -9.43 -26.50
C ARG A 475 -6.27 -9.27 -25.03
N ASP A 476 -5.53 -9.91 -24.12
CA ASP A 476 -5.81 -9.91 -22.68
C ASP A 476 -5.35 -8.63 -21.97
N HIS A 477 -4.58 -7.78 -22.65
CA HIS A 477 -4.06 -6.51 -22.12
C HIS A 477 -4.59 -5.30 -22.88
N HIS A 478 -5.37 -5.50 -23.94
CA HIS A 478 -5.88 -4.43 -24.79
C HIS A 478 -6.91 -3.58 -24.04
N VAL A 479 -6.58 -2.32 -23.79
CA VAL A 479 -7.46 -1.33 -23.16
C VAL A 479 -8.02 -0.41 -24.24
N VAL A 480 -9.33 -0.44 -24.46
CA VAL A 480 -10.01 0.45 -25.39
C VAL A 480 -10.66 1.62 -24.68
N TYR A 481 -11.39 1.36 -23.59
CA TYR A 481 -12.08 2.36 -22.79
C TYR A 481 -11.43 2.48 -21.42
N LEU A 482 -11.00 3.67 -21.06
CA LEU A 482 -10.27 3.94 -19.83
C LEU A 482 -11.16 3.92 -18.59
N GLU A 483 -10.59 3.42 -17.51
CA GLU A 483 -11.03 3.60 -16.13
C GLU A 483 -10.01 4.48 -15.40
N HIS A 484 -8.92 3.90 -14.93
CA HIS A 484 -7.86 4.62 -14.24
C HIS A 484 -6.62 4.76 -15.15
N VAL A 485 -5.95 5.89 -15.04
CA VAL A 485 -4.66 6.12 -15.71
C VAL A 485 -3.61 6.41 -14.66
N VAL A 486 -2.54 5.64 -14.68
CA VAL A 486 -1.44 5.77 -13.72
C VAL A 486 -0.15 6.16 -14.45
N VAL A 487 0.49 7.20 -13.95
CA VAL A 487 1.83 7.63 -14.38
C VAL A 487 2.82 7.27 -13.28
N ARG A 488 3.64 6.26 -13.53
CA ARG A 488 4.76 5.91 -12.64
C ARG A 488 5.98 6.73 -13.02
N ILE A 489 6.58 7.44 -12.06
CA ILE A 489 7.60 8.43 -12.34
C ILE A 489 8.77 8.37 -11.36
N THR A 490 9.98 8.61 -11.86
CA THR A 490 11.18 8.81 -11.05
C THR A 490 11.81 10.16 -11.38
N ILE A 491 11.72 11.09 -10.43
CA ILE A 491 12.27 12.45 -10.52
C ILE A 491 13.24 12.68 -9.36
N VAL A 492 14.38 13.28 -9.65
CA VAL A 492 15.28 13.89 -8.65
C VAL A 492 15.16 15.39 -8.80
N HIS A 493 14.92 16.07 -7.67
CA HIS A 493 14.69 17.52 -7.69
C HIS A 493 15.27 18.17 -6.44
N PRO A 494 15.87 19.37 -6.52
CA PRO A 494 16.46 20.06 -5.37
C PRO A 494 15.40 20.51 -4.34
N ARG A 495 14.14 20.65 -4.73
CA ARG A 495 13.02 20.94 -3.87
C ARG A 495 11.73 20.38 -4.48
N ARG A 496 11.22 19.26 -3.94
CA ARG A 496 10.07 18.51 -4.48
C ARG A 496 8.82 19.36 -4.60
N GLY A 497 8.56 20.25 -3.64
CA GLY A 497 7.38 21.10 -3.60
C GLY A 497 7.28 22.16 -4.69
N ASP A 498 8.38 22.41 -5.42
CA ASP A 498 8.38 23.34 -6.57
C ASP A 498 7.87 22.69 -7.87
N LEU A 499 7.68 21.36 -7.85
CA LEU A 499 7.23 20.61 -9.01
C LEU A 499 5.72 20.75 -9.24
N GLN A 500 5.35 20.95 -10.49
CA GLN A 500 3.98 20.81 -11.00
C GLN A 500 3.98 19.84 -12.16
N ILE A 501 3.08 18.84 -12.12
CA ILE A 501 3.02 17.77 -13.13
C ILE A 501 1.61 17.69 -13.69
N SER A 502 1.48 17.59 -15.01
CA SER A 502 0.20 17.40 -15.69
C SER A 502 0.32 16.34 -16.77
N LEU A 503 -0.77 15.61 -16.99
CA LEU A 503 -0.91 14.63 -18.06
C LEU A 503 -2.05 15.06 -18.99
N THR A 504 -1.83 14.96 -20.30
CA THR A 504 -2.89 15.19 -21.30
C THR A 504 -3.13 13.89 -22.05
N SER A 505 -4.40 13.45 -22.12
CA SER A 505 -4.82 12.27 -22.84
C SER A 505 -4.86 12.51 -24.37
N PRO A 506 -4.95 11.45 -25.19
CA PRO A 506 -5.16 11.58 -26.64
C PRO A 506 -6.42 12.36 -27.01
N SER A 507 -7.45 12.34 -26.17
CA SER A 507 -8.69 13.09 -26.34
C SER A 507 -8.58 14.57 -25.91
N GLY A 508 -7.41 15.01 -25.43
CA GLY A 508 -7.16 16.39 -25.01
C GLY A 508 -7.52 16.69 -23.54
N THR A 509 -7.95 15.71 -22.76
CA THR A 509 -8.23 15.91 -21.33
C THR A 509 -6.93 16.09 -20.57
N LYS A 510 -6.74 17.26 -19.98
CA LYS A 510 -5.56 17.59 -19.18
C LYS A 510 -5.86 17.41 -17.68
N SER A 511 -5.14 16.52 -17.01
CA SER A 511 -5.19 16.27 -15.57
C SER A 511 -3.94 16.84 -14.89
N GLN A 512 -4.12 17.62 -13.84
CA GLN A 512 -3.01 17.99 -12.95
C GLN A 512 -2.75 16.84 -11.98
N LEU A 513 -1.65 16.13 -12.19
CA LEU A 513 -1.25 15.00 -11.36
C LEU A 513 -0.59 15.45 -10.06
N LEU A 514 0.07 16.61 -10.07
CA LEU A 514 0.71 17.20 -8.90
C LEU A 514 0.63 18.72 -8.99
N ALA A 515 0.12 19.37 -7.97
CA ALA A 515 0.25 20.80 -7.76
C ALA A 515 1.51 21.10 -6.92
N ARG A 516 1.94 22.36 -6.92
CA ARG A 516 3.04 22.82 -6.07
C ARG A 516 2.64 22.76 -4.60
N ARG A 517 3.58 22.34 -3.73
CA ARG A 517 3.39 22.26 -2.29
C ARG A 517 4.42 23.15 -1.59
N GLN A 518 3.96 24.25 -1.02
CA GLN A 518 4.84 25.30 -0.44
C GLN A 518 5.74 24.77 0.69
N HIS A 519 5.23 23.87 1.50
CA HIS A 519 5.93 23.34 2.67
C HIS A 519 6.86 22.15 2.36
N ASP A 520 6.79 21.59 1.15
CA ASP A 520 7.60 20.45 0.75
C ASP A 520 9.00 20.88 0.28
N SER A 521 9.94 20.87 1.23
CA SER A 521 11.35 21.19 0.98
C SER A 521 12.21 19.94 0.72
N SER A 522 11.62 18.75 0.58
CA SER A 522 12.35 17.49 0.38
C SER A 522 13.20 17.53 -0.90
N ILE A 523 14.40 16.99 -0.80
CA ILE A 523 15.31 16.76 -1.92
C ILE A 523 15.21 15.35 -2.51
N ASP A 524 14.38 14.48 -1.92
CA ASP A 524 14.23 13.08 -2.37
C ASP A 524 13.58 12.94 -3.74
N GLY A 525 12.83 13.95 -4.18
CA GLY A 525 12.04 13.90 -5.40
C GLY A 525 10.96 12.81 -5.31
N PHE A 526 10.78 12.06 -6.43
CA PHE A 526 9.88 10.90 -6.50
C PHE A 526 10.66 9.69 -6.98
N LYS A 527 10.48 8.54 -6.30
CA LYS A 527 11.14 7.26 -6.63
C LYS A 527 10.05 6.23 -6.96
N HIS A 528 9.81 5.97 -8.25
CA HIS A 528 8.76 5.08 -8.75
C HIS A 528 7.37 5.41 -8.17
N TRP A 529 7.12 6.69 -7.91
CA TRP A 529 5.82 7.13 -7.41
C TRP A 529 4.78 7.05 -8.51
N GLU A 530 3.59 6.62 -8.15
CA GLU A 530 2.47 6.41 -9.06
C GLU A 530 1.45 7.53 -8.86
N PHE A 531 1.29 8.40 -9.83
CA PHE A 531 0.21 9.38 -9.88
C PHE A 531 -0.97 8.79 -10.65
N MET A 532 -2.15 8.79 -10.06
CA MET A 532 -3.36 8.26 -10.67
C MET A 532 -4.33 9.39 -11.04
N THR A 533 -5.01 9.23 -12.16
CA THR A 533 -6.13 10.10 -12.54
C THR A 533 -7.34 9.28 -13.00
N VAL A 534 -8.53 9.73 -12.60
CA VAL A 534 -9.83 9.24 -13.09
C VAL A 534 -10.46 10.16 -14.13
N HIS A 535 -9.84 11.30 -14.42
CA HIS A 535 -10.42 12.32 -15.30
C HIS A 535 -10.65 11.84 -16.73
N CYS A 536 -9.87 10.86 -17.21
CA CYS A 536 -9.99 10.27 -18.54
C CYS A 536 -11.00 9.10 -18.60
N TRP A 537 -11.84 8.92 -17.59
CA TRP A 537 -12.79 7.80 -17.53
C TRP A 537 -13.72 7.74 -18.74
N GLY A 538 -13.74 6.60 -19.42
CA GLY A 538 -14.53 6.36 -20.61
C GLY A 538 -13.92 6.81 -21.92
N GLU A 539 -12.76 7.47 -21.91
CA GLU A 539 -12.04 7.89 -23.12
C GLU A 539 -11.35 6.71 -23.82
N ARG A 540 -10.97 6.91 -25.08
CA ARG A 540 -10.14 5.96 -25.82
C ARG A 540 -8.70 6.01 -25.32
N ALA A 541 -8.12 4.84 -25.08
CA ALA A 541 -6.80 4.70 -24.46
C ALA A 541 -5.64 4.92 -25.46
N ALA A 542 -5.81 4.48 -26.71
CA ALA A 542 -4.79 4.54 -27.75
C ALA A 542 -4.58 5.98 -28.27
N GLY A 543 -3.33 6.33 -28.55
CA GLY A 543 -2.92 7.61 -29.11
C GLY A 543 -1.73 8.21 -28.38
N GLU A 544 -1.54 9.52 -28.58
CA GLU A 544 -0.45 10.28 -28.00
C GLU A 544 -0.82 10.84 -26.61
N TRP A 545 -0.03 10.48 -25.62
CA TRP A 545 -0.09 11.00 -24.25
C TRP A 545 1.04 11.99 -24.00
N THR A 546 0.72 13.14 -23.44
CA THR A 546 1.68 14.20 -23.15
C THR A 546 1.84 14.39 -21.66
N LEU A 547 3.07 14.18 -21.14
CA LEU A 547 3.46 14.51 -19.76
C LEU A 547 4.17 15.88 -19.77
N GLU A 548 3.67 16.80 -18.96
CA GLU A 548 4.28 18.11 -18.74
C GLU A 548 4.77 18.24 -17.31
N ILE A 549 6.01 18.67 -17.14
CA ILE A 549 6.63 18.90 -15.83
C ILE A 549 7.15 20.32 -15.80
N GLN A 550 6.80 21.07 -14.77
CA GLN A 550 7.23 22.44 -14.52
C GLN A 550 7.93 22.53 -13.19
N ASP A 551 9.03 23.25 -13.15
CA ASP A 551 9.72 23.67 -11.93
C ASP A 551 9.38 25.15 -11.72
N LYS A 552 8.57 25.44 -10.69
CA LYS A 552 8.13 26.80 -10.33
C LYS A 552 8.53 27.09 -8.88
N PRO A 553 9.74 27.62 -8.65
CA PRO A 553 10.23 27.84 -7.30
C PRO A 553 9.36 28.82 -6.50
N TYR A 554 9.14 28.50 -5.23
CA TYR A 554 8.59 29.45 -4.26
C TYR A 554 9.62 30.46 -3.75
N HIS A 555 10.92 30.06 -3.78
CA HIS A 555 12.04 30.88 -3.34
C HIS A 555 13.12 30.94 -4.39
N VAL A 556 13.86 32.04 -4.40
CA VAL A 556 15.04 32.17 -5.29
C VAL A 556 16.03 31.07 -4.97
N ARG A 557 16.45 30.36 -6.00
CA ARG A 557 17.29 29.17 -5.91
C ARG A 557 18.43 29.30 -6.92
N ASN A 558 19.59 28.66 -6.62
CA ASN A 558 20.69 28.59 -7.58
C ASN A 558 20.20 27.98 -8.90
N PRO A 559 20.29 28.71 -10.02
CA PRO A 559 19.81 28.24 -11.33
C PRO A 559 20.54 27.00 -11.85
N GLU A 560 21.72 26.67 -11.32
CA GLU A 560 22.48 25.47 -11.68
C GLU A 560 21.93 24.17 -11.08
N MET A 561 21.14 24.27 -10.01
CA MET A 561 20.53 23.12 -9.37
C MET A 561 19.25 22.73 -10.10
N LEU A 562 19.39 22.01 -11.21
CA LEU A 562 18.28 21.56 -12.03
C LEU A 562 17.70 20.23 -11.54
N GLY A 563 16.39 20.14 -11.57
CA GLY A 563 15.69 18.86 -11.44
C GLY A 563 15.95 17.94 -12.64
N LYS A 564 15.72 16.65 -12.48
CA LYS A 564 15.90 15.65 -13.53
C LYS A 564 14.82 14.58 -13.49
N LEU A 565 14.03 14.49 -14.55
CA LEU A 565 13.20 13.33 -14.84
C LEU A 565 14.14 12.18 -15.26
N LYS A 566 14.12 11.06 -14.55
CA LYS A 566 14.94 9.89 -14.87
C LYS A 566 14.22 8.93 -15.80
N GLU A 567 12.96 8.65 -15.45
CA GLU A 567 12.08 7.76 -16.21
C GLU A 567 10.63 8.02 -15.88
N TRP A 568 9.75 7.67 -16.79
CA TRP A 568 8.32 7.57 -16.55
C TRP A 568 7.70 6.50 -17.42
N SER A 569 6.61 5.94 -16.97
CA SER A 569 5.80 4.98 -17.71
C SER A 569 4.31 5.21 -17.46
N LEU A 570 3.51 4.82 -18.44
CA LEU A 570 2.06 4.91 -18.41
C LEU A 570 1.47 3.52 -18.15
N ILE A 571 0.53 3.41 -17.23
CA ILE A 571 -0.24 2.20 -16.96
C ILE A 571 -1.71 2.56 -17.15
N LEU A 572 -2.36 1.86 -18.07
CA LEU A 572 -3.74 2.10 -18.46
C LEU A 572 -4.61 0.95 -17.93
N TYR A 573 -5.63 1.28 -17.18
CA TYR A 573 -6.64 0.35 -16.69
C TYR A 573 -7.97 0.64 -17.39
N GLY A 574 -8.69 -0.41 -17.79
CA GLY A 574 -9.97 -0.21 -18.43
C GLY A 574 -10.52 -1.48 -19.08
N THR A 575 -11.34 -1.35 -20.08
CA THR A 575 -12.03 -2.47 -20.74
C THR A 575 -11.76 -2.49 -22.24
N ALA A 576 -11.78 -3.67 -22.83
CA ALA A 576 -11.73 -3.82 -24.30
C ALA A 576 -13.07 -3.49 -24.95
N GLU A 577 -14.17 -3.79 -24.28
CA GLU A 577 -15.53 -3.51 -24.73
C GLU A 577 -16.11 -2.27 -24.04
N HIS A 578 -17.09 -1.64 -24.66
CA HIS A 578 -17.74 -0.47 -24.05
C HIS A 578 -18.51 -0.88 -22.80
N PRO A 579 -18.23 -0.31 -21.62
CA PRO A 579 -18.78 -0.79 -20.35
C PRO A 579 -20.30 -0.69 -20.21
N PHE A 580 -20.98 0.02 -21.15
CA PHE A 580 -22.44 0.24 -21.13
C PHE A 580 -23.14 -0.25 -22.40
N SER A 581 -22.47 -1.00 -23.29
CA SER A 581 -23.08 -1.50 -24.52
C SER A 581 -23.73 -2.85 -24.29
N ASN A 582 -24.99 -2.84 -23.90
CA ASN A 582 -25.90 -3.95 -24.14
C ASN A 582 -27.13 -3.43 -24.91
N VAL A 583 -26.92 -2.99 -26.14
CA VAL A 583 -27.96 -2.96 -27.15
C VAL A 583 -27.70 -4.18 -28.03
N SER A 584 -28.46 -5.22 -27.84
CA SER A 584 -28.62 -6.31 -28.81
C SER A 584 -29.22 -5.71 -30.07
N THR A 585 -28.36 -5.27 -30.98
CA THR A 585 -28.76 -5.04 -32.39
C THR A 585 -28.83 -6.41 -33.05
N PRO A 586 -29.96 -6.76 -33.71
CA PRO A 586 -30.03 -7.96 -34.48
C PRO A 586 -29.02 -7.88 -35.63
N GLN A 587 -28.21 -8.93 -35.75
CA GLN A 587 -27.36 -9.11 -36.92
C GLN A 587 -28.19 -9.13 -38.18
N SER A 588 -27.92 -8.19 -39.08
CA SER A 588 -28.25 -8.30 -40.49
C SER A 588 -26.97 -8.46 -41.30
N PRO A 589 -26.98 -9.32 -42.32
CA PRO A 589 -25.76 -9.86 -42.89
C PRO A 589 -25.06 -8.86 -43.83
N SER A 590 -23.75 -8.98 -43.79
CA SER A 590 -22.79 -8.31 -44.63
C SER A 590 -23.13 -8.34 -46.11
N ARG A 591 -23.15 -7.20 -46.74
CA ARG A 591 -22.87 -7.05 -48.17
C ARG A 591 -21.58 -6.28 -48.32
N MET A 592 -20.60 -6.99 -48.85
CA MET A 592 -19.43 -6.40 -49.46
C MET A 592 -19.86 -5.44 -50.56
N LEU A 593 -19.28 -4.28 -50.60
CA LEU A 593 -19.17 -3.46 -51.81
C LEU A 593 -17.75 -2.95 -51.92
N GLU A 594 -17.23 -3.23 -53.09
CA GLU A 594 -15.88 -2.98 -53.57
C GLU A 594 -15.60 -1.48 -53.71
N VAL A 595 -14.31 -1.22 -53.60
CA VAL A 595 -13.65 0.06 -53.91
C VAL A 595 -13.64 0.30 -55.41
N PRO A 596 -13.74 1.53 -55.89
CA PRO A 596 -12.88 1.97 -56.97
C PRO A 596 -11.97 3.14 -56.56
N SER A 597 -10.72 2.93 -56.91
CA SER A 597 -9.68 3.93 -56.97
C SER A 597 -9.96 4.92 -58.11
N SER A 598 -9.69 6.22 -57.92
CA SER A 598 -8.98 7.04 -58.88
C SER A 598 -8.76 8.46 -58.37
N ASP A 599 -7.53 8.85 -58.51
CA ASP A 599 -6.95 10.10 -59.05
C ASP A 599 -6.83 11.34 -58.15
N LEU A 600 -5.58 11.63 -57.91
CA LEU A 600 -4.79 12.86 -58.00
C LEU A 600 -5.60 14.17 -58.24
N GLU A 601 -5.37 15.16 -57.37
CA GLU A 601 -4.66 16.37 -57.84
C GLU A 601 -4.22 17.29 -56.67
N SER A 602 -3.08 17.84 -56.92
CA SER A 602 -2.28 18.86 -56.31
C SER A 602 -3.00 20.18 -56.04
N SER A 603 -2.75 20.80 -54.87
CA SER A 603 -2.73 22.28 -54.81
C SER A 603 -2.01 22.83 -53.56
N LYS A 604 -0.85 23.35 -53.79
CA LYS A 604 -0.33 24.67 -53.41
C LYS A 604 -0.26 25.09 -51.95
N THR A 605 0.98 25.06 -51.50
CA THR A 605 1.66 25.88 -50.48
C THR A 605 1.17 27.36 -50.48
N THR A 606 0.87 27.84 -49.28
CA THR A 606 0.85 29.29 -49.00
C THR A 606 1.76 29.56 -47.81
N PHE A 607 2.87 30.22 -48.08
CA PHE A 607 3.81 30.79 -47.13
C PHE A 607 3.15 31.97 -46.43
N PHE A 608 3.16 31.99 -45.09
CA PHE A 608 3.08 33.22 -44.32
C PHE A 608 4.47 33.54 -43.78
N GLN A 609 5.07 34.59 -44.32
CA GLN A 609 6.22 35.28 -43.77
C GLN A 609 5.78 36.01 -42.50
N THR A 610 6.44 35.68 -41.41
CA THR A 610 6.49 36.56 -40.24
C THR A 610 7.88 37.16 -40.18
N GLN A 611 7.93 38.47 -40.21
CA GLN A 611 9.15 39.27 -40.14
C GLN A 611 9.94 38.96 -38.87
N MET A 612 11.20 38.62 -39.03
CA MET A 612 12.23 38.58 -37.95
C MET A 612 12.80 39.98 -37.85
N GLU A 613 12.78 40.54 -36.66
CA GLU A 613 13.63 41.63 -36.25
C GLU A 613 15.07 41.12 -36.20
N VAL A 614 15.95 41.87 -36.82
CA VAL A 614 17.41 41.60 -36.93
C VAL A 614 18.07 42.02 -35.62
N PRO A 615 18.83 41.16 -34.93
CA PRO A 615 19.77 41.56 -33.88
C PRO A 615 21.07 42.03 -34.56
N GLU A 616 21.70 43.01 -33.95
CA GLU A 616 22.95 43.64 -34.30
C GLU A 616 24.05 42.62 -34.63
N GLU A 617 24.85 42.96 -35.65
CA GLU A 617 25.99 42.18 -36.16
C GLU A 617 27.09 42.07 -35.09
N GLU A 618 27.30 40.85 -34.54
CA GLU A 618 28.53 40.49 -33.83
C GLU A 618 29.61 40.26 -34.89
N GLU A 619 30.74 40.97 -34.78
CA GLU A 619 31.92 40.83 -35.66
C GLU A 619 32.43 39.38 -35.66
N GLU A 620 32.37 38.73 -36.80
CA GLU A 620 32.80 37.35 -37.03
C GLU A 620 34.35 37.28 -36.94
N TYR A 621 34.87 36.38 -36.05
CA TYR A 621 36.32 36.19 -35.88
C TYR A 621 36.98 35.67 -37.16
N THR A 622 37.92 36.40 -37.73
CA THR A 622 38.62 36.05 -39.00
C THR A 622 40.06 35.56 -38.81
N GLY A 623 40.53 35.33 -37.56
CA GLY A 623 41.89 34.85 -37.25
C GLY A 623 42.05 33.32 -37.37
N PRO A 624 43.29 32.78 -37.23
CA PRO A 624 43.54 31.34 -37.33
C PRO A 624 42.97 30.60 -36.14
N CYS A 625 42.19 29.55 -36.39
CA CYS A 625 41.64 28.65 -35.38
C CYS A 625 42.72 27.76 -34.73
N HIS A 626 42.47 27.31 -33.51
CA HIS A 626 43.29 26.29 -32.84
C HIS A 626 43.37 24.98 -33.65
N THR A 627 44.47 24.29 -33.63
CA THR A 627 44.73 23.06 -34.42
C THR A 627 43.77 21.92 -34.12
N GLU A 628 43.11 21.92 -32.97
CA GLU A 628 42.06 20.93 -32.60
C GLU A 628 40.64 21.35 -33.01
N CYS A 629 40.46 22.51 -33.64
CA CYS A 629 39.22 22.88 -34.28
C CYS A 629 39.00 22.11 -35.59
N GLY A 630 37.78 21.65 -35.81
CA GLY A 630 37.40 20.98 -37.05
C GLY A 630 37.02 21.95 -38.16
N ASP A 631 36.47 21.41 -39.21
CA ASP A 631 36.16 22.08 -40.49
C ASP A 631 35.06 23.15 -40.40
N GLN A 632 34.34 23.26 -39.30
CA GLN A 632 33.30 24.29 -39.10
C GLN A 632 33.86 25.65 -38.57
N GLY A 633 35.19 25.75 -38.32
CA GLY A 633 35.81 26.96 -37.88
C GLY A 633 35.79 27.24 -36.37
N CYS A 634 35.96 28.49 -35.97
CA CYS A 634 36.05 28.89 -34.55
C CYS A 634 35.61 30.35 -34.35
N ASP A 635 35.16 30.67 -33.13
CA ASP A 635 34.87 32.02 -32.68
C ASP A 635 36.04 32.72 -31.99
N GLY A 636 37.30 32.12 -32.08
CA GLY A 636 38.50 32.62 -31.48
C GLY A 636 39.64 31.61 -31.53
N PRO A 637 40.91 32.03 -31.14
CA PRO A 637 42.12 31.22 -31.31
C PRO A 637 42.28 30.06 -30.33
N ASN A 638 41.43 29.92 -29.31
CA ASN A 638 41.58 28.94 -28.24
C ASN A 638 40.81 27.62 -28.50
N PRO A 639 41.21 26.47 -27.93
CA PRO A 639 40.58 25.19 -28.16
C PRO A 639 39.16 25.07 -27.55
N ASP A 640 38.74 26.01 -26.75
CA ASP A 640 37.37 26.14 -26.20
C ASP A 640 36.44 27.00 -27.07
N GLN A 641 36.99 27.70 -28.08
CA GLN A 641 36.27 28.53 -29.00
C GLN A 641 36.02 27.86 -30.36
N CYS A 642 36.32 26.59 -30.51
CA CYS A 642 36.01 25.79 -31.70
C CYS A 642 34.51 25.53 -31.89
N LEU A 643 33.97 25.72 -33.08
CA LEU A 643 32.60 25.35 -33.43
C LEU A 643 32.40 23.84 -33.45
N ASN A 644 33.41 23.07 -33.90
CA ASN A 644 33.50 21.63 -33.75
C ASN A 644 34.93 21.18 -33.46
N CYS A 645 35.13 19.94 -32.98
CA CYS A 645 36.46 19.43 -32.66
C CYS A 645 36.95 18.46 -33.72
N PHE A 646 38.29 18.52 -34.00
CA PHE A 646 38.93 17.60 -34.92
C PHE A 646 38.99 16.17 -34.34
N HIS A 647 39.49 16.02 -33.10
CA HIS A 647 39.53 14.73 -32.41
C HIS A 647 38.38 14.56 -31.41
N TYR A 648 38.48 15.11 -30.22
CA TYR A 648 37.47 14.92 -29.17
C TYR A 648 37.11 16.22 -28.48
N SER A 649 35.80 16.35 -28.13
CA SER A 649 35.34 17.45 -27.30
C SER A 649 35.25 17.01 -25.82
N LEU A 650 35.86 17.77 -24.92
CA LEU A 650 35.76 17.61 -23.46
C LEU A 650 34.87 18.69 -22.89
N GLY A 651 33.93 18.31 -22.00
CA GLY A 651 32.94 19.21 -21.42
C GLY A 651 31.65 19.33 -22.22
N SER A 652 30.87 20.38 -21.96
CA SER A 652 29.61 20.68 -22.66
C SER A 652 29.51 22.19 -22.96
N ILE A 653 28.63 22.57 -23.87
CA ILE A 653 28.34 23.99 -24.20
C ILE A 653 27.96 24.81 -22.94
N LYS A 654 27.38 24.16 -21.91
CA LYS A 654 27.01 24.82 -20.65
C LYS A 654 28.12 24.93 -19.61
N THR A 655 29.12 24.03 -19.65
CA THR A 655 30.21 23.96 -18.65
C THR A 655 31.60 24.33 -19.24
N GLY A 656 31.63 24.96 -20.43
CA GLY A 656 32.83 25.16 -21.22
C GLY A 656 33.20 23.87 -21.99
N ARG A 657 33.13 23.89 -23.32
CA ARG A 657 33.57 22.81 -24.20
C ARG A 657 34.99 23.15 -24.65
N LYS A 658 35.90 22.17 -24.58
CA LYS A 658 37.28 22.31 -25.06
C LYS A 658 37.62 21.17 -26.00
N CYS A 659 38.23 21.46 -27.12
CA CYS A 659 38.73 20.45 -28.04
C CYS A 659 40.10 19.90 -27.59
N VAL A 660 40.25 18.57 -27.61
CA VAL A 660 41.49 17.88 -27.18
C VAL A 660 41.79 16.74 -28.13
N ASN A 661 43.09 16.47 -28.37
CA ASN A 661 43.51 15.33 -29.19
C ASN A 661 43.34 13.97 -28.48
N THR A 662 43.49 13.93 -27.16
CA THR A 662 43.32 12.74 -26.33
C THR A 662 42.48 13.06 -25.09
N CYS A 663 41.64 12.13 -24.67
CA CYS A 663 40.85 12.32 -23.48
C CYS A 663 41.67 12.13 -22.20
N PRO A 664 41.52 13.00 -21.18
CA PRO A 664 42.27 12.91 -19.93
C PRO A 664 41.88 11.66 -19.10
N PRO A 665 42.72 11.27 -18.10
CA PRO A 665 42.40 10.16 -17.19
C PRO A 665 40.99 10.28 -16.59
N GLY A 666 40.28 9.16 -16.53
CA GLY A 666 38.86 9.12 -16.12
C GLY A 666 37.87 9.31 -17.27
N TYR A 667 38.37 9.49 -18.51
CA TYR A 667 37.56 9.59 -19.71
C TYR A 667 38.09 8.68 -20.80
N PHE A 668 37.22 8.23 -21.73
CA PHE A 668 37.58 7.53 -22.97
C PHE A 668 37.06 8.32 -24.19
N GLY A 669 37.71 8.18 -25.31
CA GLY A 669 37.32 8.82 -26.57
C GLY A 669 36.22 8.02 -27.27
N ASP A 670 35.03 8.61 -27.41
CA ASP A 670 33.95 8.07 -28.25
C ASP A 670 34.19 8.58 -29.68
N SER A 671 34.77 7.73 -30.52
CA SER A 671 35.12 8.06 -31.90
C SER A 671 33.89 8.35 -32.78
N MET A 672 32.75 7.75 -32.51
CA MET A 672 31.54 8.00 -33.31
C MET A 672 30.94 9.40 -33.04
N GLN A 673 31.06 9.89 -31.81
CA GLN A 673 30.54 11.21 -31.43
C GLN A 673 31.62 12.26 -31.25
N ARG A 674 32.89 11.91 -31.47
CA ARG A 674 34.07 12.77 -31.24
C ARG A 674 34.05 13.49 -29.90
N LYS A 675 33.75 12.70 -28.80
CA LYS A 675 33.54 13.24 -27.46
C LYS A 675 34.21 12.42 -26.39
N CYS A 676 34.88 13.09 -25.42
CA CYS A 676 35.37 12.45 -24.21
C CYS A 676 34.21 12.11 -23.30
N ARG A 677 34.03 10.81 -23.01
CA ARG A 677 33.02 10.33 -22.10
C ARG A 677 33.64 9.79 -20.83
N ARG A 678 32.99 10.01 -19.69
CA ARG A 678 33.51 9.53 -18.40
C ARG A 678 33.49 8.00 -18.34
N CYS A 679 34.58 7.45 -17.84
CA CYS A 679 34.68 6.05 -17.40
C CYS A 679 33.71 5.76 -16.28
N HIS A 680 33.46 4.48 -16.00
CA HIS A 680 32.78 4.08 -14.80
C HIS A 680 33.47 4.63 -13.55
N ARG A 681 32.74 4.98 -12.50
CA ARG A 681 33.21 5.72 -11.31
C ARG A 681 34.47 5.16 -10.64
N GLY A 682 34.71 3.85 -10.70
CA GLY A 682 35.86 3.14 -10.13
C GLY A 682 37.07 3.08 -11.06
N CYS A 683 36.93 3.39 -12.37
CA CYS A 683 37.99 3.28 -13.35
C CYS A 683 38.80 4.58 -13.42
N GLU A 684 40.14 4.47 -13.46
CA GLU A 684 41.06 5.53 -13.79
C GLU A 684 41.27 5.65 -15.30
N SER A 685 41.32 4.49 -15.98
CA SER A 685 41.31 4.41 -17.45
C SER A 685 40.33 3.31 -17.90
N CYS A 686 39.70 3.51 -19.07
CA CYS A 686 38.72 2.58 -19.60
C CYS A 686 38.62 2.65 -21.13
N LEU A 687 38.12 1.58 -21.74
CA LEU A 687 37.80 1.49 -23.15
C LEU A 687 36.35 1.87 -23.47
N GLY A 688 35.50 2.04 -22.45
CA GLY A 688 34.10 2.36 -22.61
C GLY A 688 33.40 2.70 -21.29
N ARG A 689 32.12 3.00 -21.36
CA ARG A 689 31.31 3.47 -20.22
C ARG A 689 30.92 2.37 -19.22
N SER A 690 30.91 1.13 -19.65
CA SER A 690 30.50 -0.02 -18.84
C SER A 690 31.52 -0.31 -17.72
N SER A 691 31.04 -0.84 -16.59
CA SER A 691 31.89 -1.20 -15.45
C SER A 691 32.92 -2.28 -15.77
N ASN A 692 32.65 -3.13 -16.76
CA ASN A 692 33.54 -4.20 -17.22
C ASN A 692 34.57 -3.78 -18.31
N MET A 693 34.68 -2.50 -18.59
CA MET A 693 35.63 -1.94 -19.56
C MET A 693 36.74 -1.12 -18.89
N CYS A 694 37.00 -1.36 -17.61
CA CYS A 694 38.08 -0.73 -16.87
C CYS A 694 39.45 -1.32 -17.21
N MET A 695 40.40 -0.49 -17.54
CA MET A 695 41.82 -0.84 -17.77
C MET A 695 42.67 -0.67 -16.53
N ALA A 696 42.38 0.39 -15.75
CA ALA A 696 43.02 0.68 -14.48
C ALA A 696 42.00 1.21 -13.46
N CYS A 697 42.24 0.88 -12.18
CA CYS A 697 41.37 1.29 -11.09
C CYS A 697 41.89 2.50 -10.34
N LYS A 698 41.00 3.40 -9.92
CA LYS A 698 41.29 4.54 -9.05
C LYS A 698 41.75 4.09 -7.67
N ARG A 699 42.45 4.99 -6.97
CA ARG A 699 42.85 4.76 -5.58
C ARG A 699 41.63 4.40 -4.71
N GLY A 700 41.74 3.32 -3.91
CA GLY A 700 40.61 2.77 -3.13
C GLY A 700 39.72 1.80 -3.87
N PHE A 701 40.07 1.43 -5.11
CA PHE A 701 39.40 0.36 -5.87
C PHE A 701 40.38 -0.71 -6.27
N TYR A 702 39.91 -1.96 -6.33
CA TYR A 702 40.67 -3.15 -6.69
C TYR A 702 40.14 -3.76 -7.98
N HIS A 703 40.99 -4.15 -8.88
CA HIS A 703 40.60 -4.76 -10.15
C HIS A 703 40.25 -6.22 -9.97
N HIS A 704 39.00 -6.57 -10.22
CA HIS A 704 38.50 -7.95 -10.22
C HIS A 704 38.64 -8.53 -11.62
N GLN A 705 39.59 -9.44 -11.81
CA GLN A 705 40.03 -9.90 -13.11
C GLN A 705 38.96 -10.73 -13.87
N GLU A 706 38.13 -11.52 -13.16
CA GLU A 706 37.13 -12.37 -13.81
C GLU A 706 35.98 -11.55 -14.42
N THR A 707 35.60 -10.41 -13.81
CA THR A 707 34.54 -9.55 -14.32
C THR A 707 35.07 -8.29 -15.01
N ASN A 708 36.38 -8.09 -14.99
CA ASN A 708 37.07 -6.93 -15.51
C ASN A 708 36.53 -5.59 -14.95
N THR A 709 36.17 -5.58 -13.67
CA THR A 709 35.55 -4.43 -12.98
C THR A 709 36.42 -3.93 -11.82
N CYS A 710 36.31 -2.64 -11.52
CA CYS A 710 36.91 -2.03 -10.34
C CYS A 710 35.90 -1.98 -9.19
N VAL A 711 36.19 -2.67 -8.10
CA VAL A 711 35.34 -2.80 -6.92
C VAL A 711 36.00 -2.21 -5.67
N THR A 712 35.22 -1.66 -4.76
CA THR A 712 35.72 -1.14 -3.48
C THR A 712 36.05 -2.22 -2.46
N LEU A 713 35.42 -3.38 -2.61
CA LEU A 713 35.65 -4.58 -1.80
C LEU A 713 35.65 -5.78 -2.74
N CYS A 714 36.66 -6.63 -2.62
CA CYS A 714 36.73 -7.84 -3.41
C CYS A 714 35.59 -8.79 -3.05
N PRO A 715 34.97 -9.48 -4.02
CA PRO A 715 33.88 -10.40 -3.80
C PRO A 715 34.33 -11.62 -2.96
N ALA A 716 33.34 -12.40 -2.48
CA ALA A 716 33.61 -13.64 -1.73
C ALA A 716 34.51 -14.58 -2.53
N GLY A 717 35.56 -15.09 -1.90
CA GLY A 717 36.57 -15.93 -2.53
C GLY A 717 37.81 -15.17 -3.01
N PHE A 718 37.85 -13.86 -2.81
CA PHE A 718 39.00 -13.01 -3.14
C PHE A 718 39.35 -12.10 -1.97
N TYR A 719 40.64 -11.71 -1.88
CA TYR A 719 41.14 -10.67 -0.98
C TYR A 719 41.76 -9.52 -1.77
N SER A 720 41.84 -8.35 -1.13
CA SER A 720 42.44 -7.16 -1.76
C SER A 720 43.96 -7.15 -1.56
N ASP A 721 44.68 -7.01 -2.65
CA ASP A 721 46.11 -6.71 -2.65
C ASP A 721 46.32 -5.22 -2.88
N ASP A 722 46.80 -4.53 -1.85
CA ASP A 722 47.00 -3.08 -1.87
C ASP A 722 48.19 -2.66 -2.74
N GLY A 723 49.20 -3.53 -2.95
CA GLY A 723 50.36 -3.27 -3.78
C GLY A 723 50.03 -3.28 -5.26
N GLN A 724 49.26 -4.28 -5.70
CA GLN A 724 48.91 -4.42 -7.12
C GLN A 724 47.50 -3.84 -7.46
N LYS A 725 46.76 -3.37 -6.46
CA LYS A 725 45.34 -2.90 -6.59
C LYS A 725 44.45 -3.91 -7.27
N ARG A 726 44.57 -5.19 -6.93
CA ARG A 726 43.85 -6.32 -7.53
C ARG A 726 43.17 -7.16 -6.48
N CYS A 727 42.09 -7.84 -6.90
CA CYS A 727 41.48 -8.91 -6.12
C CYS A 727 42.17 -10.23 -6.47
N LEU A 728 42.82 -10.86 -5.48
CA LEU A 728 43.49 -12.15 -5.61
C LEU A 728 42.64 -13.25 -4.98
N LYS A 729 42.70 -14.47 -5.51
CA LYS A 729 41.88 -15.60 -5.02
C LYS A 729 42.37 -16.12 -3.66
N CYS A 730 41.44 -16.40 -2.77
CA CYS A 730 41.66 -17.15 -1.55
C CYS A 730 41.90 -18.64 -1.91
N HIS A 731 42.42 -19.41 -0.93
CA HIS A 731 42.56 -20.87 -1.06
C HIS A 731 41.24 -21.55 -1.50
N GLN A 732 41.31 -22.63 -2.22
CA GLN A 732 40.16 -23.29 -2.88
C GLN A 732 38.97 -23.60 -1.96
N ASN A 733 39.20 -23.90 -0.70
CA ASN A 733 38.16 -24.22 0.30
C ASN A 733 37.70 -23.01 1.10
N CYS A 734 38.30 -21.86 0.85
CA CYS A 734 38.06 -20.64 1.57
C CYS A 734 36.99 -19.78 0.85
N LYS A 735 36.00 -19.32 1.58
CA LYS A 735 34.96 -18.39 1.08
C LYS A 735 35.35 -16.94 1.30
N LYS A 736 36.17 -16.67 2.33
CA LYS A 736 36.65 -15.32 2.63
C LYS A 736 38.00 -15.40 3.35
N CYS A 737 39.03 -14.76 2.81
CA CYS A 737 40.35 -14.64 3.43
C CYS A 737 40.72 -13.17 3.69
N ASN A 738 41.77 -12.92 4.49
CA ASN A 738 42.15 -11.59 4.90
C ASN A 738 43.63 -11.36 4.64
N GLY A 739 43.95 -10.56 3.60
CA GLY A 739 45.28 -10.09 3.27
C GLY A 739 46.23 -11.11 2.62
N GLU A 740 45.97 -12.42 2.81
CA GLU A 740 46.77 -13.53 2.25
C GLU A 740 45.88 -14.69 1.83
N MET A 741 46.33 -15.47 0.87
CA MET A 741 45.62 -16.57 0.25
C MET A 741 45.21 -17.66 1.27
N ASP A 742 46.07 -17.97 2.19
CA ASP A 742 45.91 -19.04 3.20
C ASP A 742 45.32 -18.54 4.56
N ARG A 743 45.05 -17.27 4.70
CA ARG A 743 44.45 -16.69 5.92
C ARG A 743 42.96 -16.63 5.83
N CYS A 744 42.32 -17.78 5.89
CA CYS A 744 40.88 -17.90 5.76
C CYS A 744 40.14 -17.39 6.99
N THR A 745 39.08 -16.62 6.81
CA THR A 745 38.18 -16.15 7.87
C THR A 745 36.81 -16.78 7.79
N VAL A 746 36.41 -17.32 6.63
CA VAL A 746 35.15 -18.03 6.41
C VAL A 746 35.36 -19.13 5.38
N CYS A 747 35.02 -20.35 5.72
CA CYS A 747 35.12 -21.50 4.81
C CYS A 747 33.90 -21.63 3.88
N LYS A 748 34.07 -22.36 2.77
CA LYS A 748 32.95 -22.79 1.93
C LYS A 748 32.09 -23.84 2.66
N ASP A 749 30.87 -24.01 2.21
CA ASP A 749 29.91 -24.95 2.78
C ASP A 749 30.52 -26.38 2.75
N GLY A 750 30.45 -27.09 3.87
CA GLY A 750 31.07 -28.40 4.04
C GLY A 750 32.51 -28.38 4.61
N PHE A 751 33.07 -27.21 4.86
CA PHE A 751 34.39 -27.03 5.47
C PHE A 751 34.28 -26.26 6.80
N SER A 752 35.14 -26.61 7.74
CA SER A 752 35.26 -25.97 9.07
C SER A 752 36.59 -25.24 9.20
N LEU A 753 36.58 -24.07 9.84
CA LEU A 753 37.78 -23.25 10.02
C LEU A 753 38.58 -23.71 11.21
N VAL A 754 39.85 -24.11 10.99
CA VAL A 754 40.82 -24.53 11.99
C VAL A 754 42.13 -23.81 11.70
N ASP A 755 42.65 -23.05 12.66
CA ASP A 755 43.92 -22.29 12.56
C ASP A 755 44.08 -21.55 11.23
N SER A 756 43.02 -20.78 10.84
CA SER A 756 42.95 -20.04 9.58
C SER A 756 42.87 -20.90 8.32
N ASN A 757 42.79 -22.22 8.39
CA ASN A 757 42.66 -23.14 7.29
C ASN A 757 41.28 -23.78 7.25
N CYS A 758 40.76 -24.04 6.04
CA CYS A 758 39.49 -24.72 5.87
C CYS A 758 39.68 -26.23 5.66
N VAL A 759 39.29 -26.98 6.67
CA VAL A 759 39.33 -28.48 6.66
C VAL A 759 37.93 -29.02 6.43
N THR A 760 37.80 -30.27 5.97
CA THR A 760 36.51 -30.94 5.77
C THR A 760 35.70 -30.96 7.03
N GLY A 761 34.42 -30.57 6.98
CA GLY A 761 33.49 -30.53 8.09
C GLY A 761 33.15 -31.92 8.65
N CYS A 762 32.51 -31.98 9.82
CA CYS A 762 32.09 -33.21 10.48
C CYS A 762 31.05 -33.98 9.62
N ARG A 763 31.11 -35.35 9.68
CA ARG A 763 30.17 -36.22 8.96
C ARG A 763 28.71 -36.03 9.52
N PRO A 764 27.68 -36.32 8.73
CA PRO A 764 26.29 -36.36 9.22
C PRO A 764 26.19 -37.23 10.48
N GLY A 765 25.56 -36.77 11.55
CA GLY A 765 25.46 -37.42 12.84
C GLY A 765 26.56 -37.01 13.84
N MET A 766 27.38 -36.02 13.50
CA MET A 766 28.40 -35.43 14.37
C MET A 766 28.23 -33.91 14.44
N ASN A 767 28.50 -33.36 15.64
CA ASN A 767 28.55 -31.94 15.90
C ASN A 767 29.99 -31.43 16.03
N LEU A 768 30.26 -30.18 15.61
CA LEU A 768 31.57 -29.57 15.72
C LEU A 768 31.68 -28.78 17.04
N ILE A 769 32.51 -29.26 17.94
CA ILE A 769 32.87 -28.51 19.15
C ILE A 769 34.00 -27.55 18.81
N LYS A 770 33.93 -26.30 19.28
CA LYS A 770 34.86 -25.22 18.92
C LYS A 770 36.09 -25.13 19.85
N GLU A 771 36.01 -25.67 21.07
CA GLU A 771 37.10 -25.61 22.04
C GLU A 771 37.11 -26.91 22.92
N PRO A 772 38.02 -27.85 22.71
CA PRO A 772 38.92 -27.99 21.53
C PRO A 772 38.17 -28.42 20.29
N ILE A 773 38.66 -27.99 19.11
CA ILE A 773 38.00 -28.28 17.85
C ILE A 773 38.04 -29.78 17.58
N ARG A 774 36.88 -30.45 17.67
CA ARG A 774 36.69 -31.88 17.39
C ARG A 774 35.25 -32.18 17.00
N CYS A 775 35.05 -33.26 16.23
CA CYS A 775 33.74 -33.76 15.93
C CYS A 775 33.30 -34.74 17.04
N GLU A 776 32.18 -34.42 17.68
CA GLU A 776 31.51 -35.34 18.64
C GLU A 776 30.23 -35.90 18.04
N GLY A 777 29.89 -37.15 18.37
CA GLY A 777 28.65 -37.79 17.92
C GLY A 777 27.42 -37.13 18.53
N CYS A 778 26.38 -36.92 17.70
CA CYS A 778 25.05 -36.56 18.19
C CYS A 778 24.52 -37.69 19.11
N HIS A 779 23.56 -37.33 19.99
CA HIS A 779 22.79 -38.33 20.72
C HIS A 779 22.14 -39.33 19.73
N SER A 780 22.04 -40.60 20.11
CA SER A 780 21.57 -41.71 19.24
C SER A 780 20.17 -41.45 18.63
N ASN A 781 19.35 -40.67 19.27
CA ASN A 781 17.99 -40.31 18.81
C ASN A 781 18.00 -39.20 17.73
N CYS A 782 19.15 -38.50 17.57
CA CYS A 782 19.29 -37.43 16.60
C CYS A 782 19.97 -37.90 15.32
N ARG A 783 19.46 -37.48 14.19
CA ARG A 783 20.13 -37.58 12.90
C ARG A 783 21.12 -36.45 12.70
N THR A 784 20.75 -35.26 13.12
CA THR A 784 21.58 -34.04 13.16
C THR A 784 21.31 -33.29 14.46
N CYS A 785 22.34 -32.66 15.01
CA CYS A 785 22.24 -31.99 16.29
C CYS A 785 23.01 -30.66 16.35
N ALA A 786 22.64 -29.79 17.28
CA ALA A 786 23.32 -28.56 17.59
C ALA A 786 24.35 -28.76 18.72
N GLY A 787 24.29 -29.91 19.44
CA GLY A 787 25.18 -30.33 20.53
C GLY A 787 24.97 -31.80 20.86
N PRO A 788 25.74 -32.38 21.82
CA PRO A 788 25.73 -33.80 22.12
C PRO A 788 24.50 -34.28 22.92
N SER A 789 23.72 -33.36 23.48
CA SER A 789 22.55 -33.67 24.31
C SER A 789 21.35 -34.13 23.47
N ARG A 790 20.50 -34.96 24.10
CA ARG A 790 19.24 -35.42 23.51
C ARG A 790 18.22 -34.27 23.28
N GLU A 791 18.43 -33.12 23.89
CA GLU A 791 17.57 -31.93 23.79
C GLU A 791 18.07 -30.95 22.72
N GLU A 792 19.15 -31.30 22.02
CA GLU A 792 19.78 -30.50 20.97
C GLU A 792 19.65 -31.12 19.58
N CYS A 793 18.66 -32.02 19.42
CA CYS A 793 18.37 -32.62 18.12
C CYS A 793 17.79 -31.61 17.15
N MET A 794 18.41 -31.46 15.99
CA MET A 794 17.86 -30.66 14.87
C MET A 794 16.98 -31.52 13.96
N GLN A 795 17.31 -32.79 13.80
CA GLN A 795 16.51 -33.80 13.08
C GLN A 795 16.55 -35.12 13.84
N CYS A 796 15.42 -35.82 13.85
CA CYS A 796 15.32 -37.10 14.51
C CYS A 796 15.86 -38.24 13.64
N ALA A 797 16.47 -39.24 14.31
CA ALA A 797 16.84 -40.49 13.68
C ALA A 797 15.58 -41.28 13.27
N ARG A 798 15.75 -42.26 12.38
CA ARG A 798 14.64 -43.09 11.89
C ARG A 798 14.02 -43.83 13.10
N ASN A 799 12.67 -43.87 13.15
CA ASN A 799 11.87 -44.47 14.23
C ASN A 799 11.76 -43.63 15.52
N PHE A 800 12.24 -42.37 15.48
CA PHE A 800 11.97 -41.41 16.57
C PHE A 800 11.01 -40.32 16.06
N HIS A 801 10.23 -39.75 17.01
CA HIS A 801 9.26 -38.71 16.76
C HIS A 801 9.78 -37.38 17.31
N ALA A 802 9.61 -36.30 16.59
CA ALA A 802 9.97 -34.98 17.07
C ALA A 802 8.90 -34.47 18.08
N TYR A 803 9.33 -34.19 19.27
CA TYR A 803 8.53 -33.61 20.35
C TYR A 803 9.28 -32.41 20.93
N GLU A 804 8.75 -31.20 20.71
CA GLU A 804 9.46 -29.96 21.05
C GLU A 804 10.88 -29.92 20.44
N TRP A 805 11.95 -29.97 21.27
CA TRP A 805 13.35 -29.91 20.82
C TRP A 805 14.10 -31.23 20.98
N ARG A 806 13.39 -32.32 21.21
CA ARG A 806 13.95 -33.65 21.45
C ARG A 806 13.28 -34.71 20.56
N CYS A 807 14.00 -35.81 20.39
CA CYS A 807 13.52 -36.97 19.67
C CYS A 807 13.13 -38.08 20.62
N VAL A 808 11.88 -38.47 20.64
CA VAL A 808 11.29 -39.45 21.53
C VAL A 808 10.89 -40.71 20.77
N PRO A 809 10.95 -41.92 21.37
CA PRO A 809 10.54 -43.15 20.71
C PRO A 809 9.01 -43.21 20.50
N GLU A 810 8.23 -42.63 21.40
CA GLU A 810 6.77 -42.55 21.35
C GLU A 810 6.28 -41.19 21.83
N CYS A 811 5.19 -40.70 21.24
CA CYS A 811 4.51 -39.49 21.71
C CYS A 811 3.81 -39.76 23.05
N GLY A 812 4.00 -38.91 24.03
CA GLY A 812 3.38 -39.05 25.36
C GLY A 812 1.86 -38.86 25.33
N GLU A 813 1.23 -39.07 26.49
CA GLU A 813 -0.20 -38.95 26.70
C GLU A 813 -0.71 -37.54 26.30
N GLY A 814 -1.79 -37.47 25.54
CA GLY A 814 -2.34 -36.24 24.98
C GLY A 814 -1.71 -35.81 23.65
N PHE A 815 -0.87 -36.63 23.02
CA PHE A 815 -0.25 -36.38 21.72
C PHE A 815 -0.41 -37.60 20.79
N TYR A 816 -0.39 -37.36 19.49
CA TYR A 816 -0.36 -38.38 18.44
C TYR A 816 0.78 -38.11 17.45
N ALA A 817 1.27 -39.17 16.78
CA ALA A 817 2.38 -39.08 15.82
C ALA A 817 1.85 -38.78 14.39
N GLU A 818 2.12 -37.60 13.89
CA GLU A 818 1.72 -37.13 12.56
C GLU A 818 2.85 -37.35 11.52
N GLU A 819 2.51 -37.90 10.37
CA GLU A 819 3.42 -37.96 9.21
C GLU A 819 3.41 -36.60 8.49
N VAL A 820 4.58 -35.95 8.38
CA VAL A 820 4.72 -34.67 7.69
C VAL A 820 5.46 -34.89 6.38
N TYR A 821 4.87 -34.47 5.27
CA TYR A 821 5.46 -34.62 3.93
C TYR A 821 6.87 -34.01 3.87
N GLY A 822 7.83 -34.78 3.42
CA GLY A 822 9.24 -34.37 3.30
C GLY A 822 10.11 -34.62 4.53
N LEU A 823 9.57 -35.10 5.66
CA LEU A 823 10.34 -35.55 6.81
C LEU A 823 10.47 -37.09 6.83
N LEU A 824 11.62 -37.58 7.29
CA LEU A 824 11.88 -39.03 7.45
C LEU A 824 11.48 -39.54 8.85
N TYR A 825 10.82 -38.72 9.66
CA TYR A 825 10.37 -38.99 11.02
C TYR A 825 9.01 -38.32 11.24
N ARG A 826 8.23 -38.83 12.21
CA ARG A 826 6.93 -38.27 12.58
C ARG A 826 7.09 -37.16 13.60
N VAL A 827 6.07 -36.29 13.69
CA VAL A 827 6.02 -35.17 14.66
C VAL A 827 4.89 -35.41 15.65
N CYS A 828 5.16 -35.27 16.94
CA CYS A 828 4.12 -35.36 17.98
C CYS A 828 3.24 -34.11 17.97
N ARG A 829 1.95 -34.32 17.71
CA ARG A 829 0.91 -33.28 17.72
C ARG A 829 -0.01 -33.48 18.90
N ARG A 830 -0.48 -32.37 19.45
CA ARG A 830 -1.41 -32.39 20.59
C ARG A 830 -2.81 -32.81 20.15
N CYS A 831 -3.44 -33.69 20.92
CA CYS A 831 -4.87 -34.00 20.81
C CYS A 831 -5.72 -32.79 21.22
N GLU A 832 -7.04 -32.81 20.90
CA GLU A 832 -7.99 -31.80 21.42
C GLU A 832 -7.94 -31.74 22.96
N ASP A 833 -8.37 -30.61 23.52
CA ASP A 833 -8.32 -30.36 24.95
C ASP A 833 -9.07 -31.47 25.75
N ASN A 834 -8.51 -31.83 26.90
CA ASN A 834 -9.02 -32.85 27.79
C ASN A 834 -8.97 -34.30 27.27
N CYS A 835 -8.36 -34.52 26.11
CA CYS A 835 -8.12 -35.84 25.53
C CYS A 835 -6.74 -36.40 25.93
N ALA A 836 -6.73 -37.62 26.43
CA ALA A 836 -5.51 -38.33 26.80
C ALA A 836 -4.92 -39.19 25.68
N ALA A 837 -5.77 -39.69 24.76
CA ALA A 837 -5.36 -40.40 23.55
C ALA A 837 -6.32 -40.10 22.41
N CYS A 838 -5.81 -39.80 21.19
CA CYS A 838 -6.62 -39.46 20.03
C CYS A 838 -6.15 -40.21 18.75
N GLU A 839 -7.02 -40.27 17.76
CA GLU A 839 -6.67 -40.78 16.43
C GLU A 839 -5.73 -39.80 15.66
N PHE A 840 -5.13 -40.25 14.55
CA PHE A 840 -4.10 -39.58 13.74
C PHE A 840 -4.45 -38.18 13.25
N SER A 841 -5.71 -37.73 13.38
CA SER A 841 -6.14 -36.38 12.99
C SER A 841 -6.24 -35.40 14.16
N GLY A 842 -6.04 -35.87 15.41
CA GLY A 842 -6.19 -35.07 16.63
C GLY A 842 -7.62 -34.72 17.02
N ARG A 843 -8.61 -34.93 16.12
CA ARG A 843 -10.00 -34.47 16.26
C ARG A 843 -10.96 -35.50 16.89
N ARG A 844 -10.53 -36.75 16.97
CA ARG A 844 -11.35 -37.81 17.60
C ARG A 844 -10.62 -38.40 18.79
N CYS A 845 -11.12 -38.13 19.96
CA CYS A 845 -10.57 -38.67 21.19
C CYS A 845 -10.97 -40.13 21.37
N LEU A 846 -10.00 -40.94 21.77
CA LEU A 846 -10.20 -42.36 22.11
C LEU A 846 -10.31 -42.56 23.63
N ARG A 847 -9.64 -41.69 24.42
CA ARG A 847 -9.65 -41.73 25.86
C ARG A 847 -9.49 -40.34 26.45
N CYS A 848 -10.36 -39.95 27.37
CA CYS A 848 -10.32 -38.66 28.05
C CYS A 848 -9.39 -38.68 29.27
N LYS A 849 -8.96 -37.46 29.66
CA LYS A 849 -8.25 -37.27 30.95
C LYS A 849 -9.21 -37.49 32.14
N GLU A 850 -8.64 -37.71 33.31
CA GLU A 850 -9.38 -37.83 34.56
C GLU A 850 -10.34 -36.65 34.77
N GLY A 851 -11.61 -36.90 35.15
CA GLY A 851 -12.65 -35.89 35.31
C GLY A 851 -13.44 -35.58 34.05
N PHE A 852 -13.19 -36.23 32.90
CA PHE A 852 -13.91 -36.05 31.65
C PHE A 852 -14.44 -37.37 31.09
N SER A 853 -15.64 -37.35 30.54
CA SER A 853 -16.27 -38.48 29.88
C SER A 853 -16.25 -38.35 28.37
N LEU A 854 -16.04 -39.49 27.66
CA LEU A 854 -15.98 -39.54 26.21
C LEU A 854 -17.40 -39.54 25.61
N LEU A 855 -17.69 -38.55 24.76
CA LEU A 855 -18.99 -38.43 24.07
C LEU A 855 -18.71 -38.10 22.57
N ASN A 856 -19.07 -39.03 21.68
CA ASN A 856 -18.90 -38.92 20.23
C ASN A 856 -17.51 -38.43 19.80
N GLY A 857 -16.46 -38.94 20.44
CA GLY A 857 -15.08 -38.59 20.09
C GLY A 857 -14.55 -37.27 20.67
N SER A 858 -15.32 -36.61 21.55
CA SER A 858 -14.92 -35.42 22.30
C SER A 858 -15.07 -35.62 23.80
N CYS A 859 -14.25 -34.92 24.60
CA CYS A 859 -14.22 -35.05 26.05
C CYS A 859 -15.01 -33.92 26.73
N VAL A 860 -16.02 -34.27 27.51
CA VAL A 860 -16.91 -33.36 28.24
C VAL A 860 -16.72 -33.52 29.73
N ALA A 861 -16.67 -32.43 30.49
CA ALA A 861 -16.50 -32.47 31.95
C ALA A 861 -17.64 -33.24 32.62
N SER A 862 -17.32 -34.23 33.46
CA SER A 862 -18.28 -35.13 34.06
C SER A 862 -19.24 -34.44 35.04
N ASP A 863 -18.81 -33.31 35.62
CA ASP A 863 -19.56 -32.51 36.60
C ASP A 863 -20.57 -31.54 35.94
N ARG A 864 -20.44 -31.27 34.68
CA ARG A 864 -21.32 -30.33 33.93
C ARG A 864 -22.33 -31.01 33.02
N CYS A 865 -22.37 -32.31 33.03
CA CYS A 865 -23.28 -33.08 32.18
C CYS A 865 -24.62 -33.31 32.88
N HIS A 866 -25.61 -32.46 32.59
CA HIS A 866 -27.00 -32.62 33.05
C HIS A 866 -27.96 -32.44 31.88
N ASN A 867 -29.15 -32.96 32.02
CA ASN A 867 -30.22 -32.76 31.04
C ASN A 867 -30.89 -31.41 31.26
N ALA A 868 -31.28 -30.72 30.19
CA ALA A 868 -32.08 -29.51 30.28
C ALA A 868 -33.56 -29.80 30.62
N ASP A 869 -34.07 -30.96 30.18
CA ASP A 869 -35.39 -31.50 30.46
C ASP A 869 -35.33 -33.02 30.34
N ASP A 870 -35.57 -33.73 31.44
CA ASP A 870 -35.43 -35.20 31.52
C ASP A 870 -36.48 -35.93 30.65
N THR A 871 -37.69 -35.41 30.55
CA THR A 871 -38.77 -36.02 29.74
C THR A 871 -38.46 -35.92 28.25
N PHE A 872 -38.00 -34.75 27.80
CA PHE A 872 -37.55 -34.55 26.44
C PHE A 872 -36.32 -35.40 26.11
N CYS A 873 -35.42 -35.56 27.05
CA CYS A 873 -34.20 -36.33 26.88
C CYS A 873 -34.42 -37.85 26.80
N GLU A 874 -35.39 -38.41 27.49
CA GLU A 874 -35.81 -39.80 27.29
C GLU A 874 -36.44 -40.03 25.92
N MET A 875 -37.13 -39.04 25.37
CA MET A 875 -37.66 -39.06 24.00
C MET A 875 -36.52 -38.96 22.94
N VAL A 876 -35.47 -38.17 23.19
CA VAL A 876 -34.27 -38.07 22.36
C VAL A 876 -33.54 -39.41 22.31
N LYS A 877 -33.46 -40.12 23.45
CA LYS A 877 -32.84 -41.46 23.57
C LYS A 877 -33.63 -42.50 22.81
N SER A 878 -34.94 -42.54 23.03
CA SER A 878 -35.88 -43.50 22.40
C SER A 878 -35.89 -43.39 20.86
N ASN A 879 -35.69 -42.17 20.32
CA ASN A 879 -35.62 -41.91 18.89
C ASN A 879 -34.19 -41.94 18.31
N LYS A 880 -33.20 -42.46 19.08
CA LYS A 880 -31.79 -42.54 18.68
C LYS A 880 -31.19 -41.25 18.17
N LEU A 881 -31.59 -40.12 18.74
CA LEU A 881 -31.12 -38.79 18.33
C LEU A 881 -29.88 -38.33 19.09
N CYS A 882 -29.33 -39.12 19.98
CA CYS A 882 -28.11 -38.87 20.74
C CYS A 882 -26.83 -38.77 19.85
N GLU A 883 -26.88 -39.15 18.58
CA GLU A 883 -25.79 -38.99 17.61
C GLU A 883 -25.68 -37.57 17.00
N ARG A 884 -26.68 -36.70 17.21
CA ARG A 884 -26.74 -35.36 16.63
C ARG A 884 -26.33 -34.29 17.64
N LYS A 885 -25.32 -33.46 17.28
CA LYS A 885 -24.75 -32.42 18.14
C LYS A 885 -25.73 -31.57 18.96
N PRO A 886 -26.84 -31.05 18.43
CA PRO A 886 -27.78 -30.23 19.23
C PRO A 886 -28.38 -30.99 20.40
N PHE A 887 -28.79 -32.27 20.20
CA PHE A 887 -29.42 -33.06 21.23
C PHE A 887 -28.47 -33.56 22.31
N ILE A 888 -27.17 -33.74 21.97
CA ILE A 888 -26.12 -34.07 22.93
C ILE A 888 -25.90 -32.93 23.92
N GLN A 889 -25.97 -31.69 23.50
CA GLN A 889 -25.78 -30.54 24.38
C GLN A 889 -26.95 -30.35 25.37
N PHE A 890 -28.18 -30.62 24.95
CA PHE A 890 -29.39 -30.47 25.79
C PHE A 890 -29.62 -31.67 26.69
N CYS A 891 -29.25 -32.86 26.26
CA CYS A 891 -29.52 -34.13 26.92
C CYS A 891 -28.24 -34.89 27.30
N CYS A 892 -27.25 -34.19 27.75
CA CYS A 892 -25.90 -34.72 27.96
C CYS A 892 -25.90 -35.97 28.87
N ARG A 893 -26.61 -35.94 29.99
CA ARG A 893 -26.68 -37.07 30.96
C ARG A 893 -27.36 -38.31 30.38
N THR A 894 -28.52 -38.14 29.72
CA THR A 894 -29.26 -39.25 29.10
C THR A 894 -28.50 -39.84 27.92
N CYS A 895 -27.85 -39.04 27.11
CA CYS A 895 -27.07 -39.49 25.97
C CYS A 895 -25.73 -40.16 26.41
N LEU A 896 -25.14 -39.77 27.51
CA LEU A 896 -23.96 -40.42 28.11
C LEU A 896 -24.28 -41.86 28.63
N LEU A 897 -25.51 -42.05 29.16
CA LEU A 897 -25.94 -43.34 29.67
C LEU A 897 -26.52 -44.25 28.57
N ALA A 898 -26.76 -43.75 27.37
CA ALA A 898 -27.29 -44.50 26.24
C ALA A 898 -26.20 -45.11 25.32
N GLY A 899 -24.93 -44.73 25.47
CA GLY A 899 -23.79 -45.34 24.79
C GLY A 899 -23.01 -46.14 25.74
#